data_84a19986521bf4b89e127c5e75132b16
#
_entry.id   84a19986521bf4b89e127c5e75132b16
#
_cell.length_a   1.000
_cell.length_b   1.000
_cell.length_c   1.000
_cell.angle_alpha   90.00
_cell.angle_beta   90.00
_cell.angle_gamma   90.00
#
_symmetry.space_group_name_H-M   'P 1'
#
loop_
_entity.id
_entity.type
_entity.pdbx_description
1 polymer ?
#
loop_
_entity_poly.entity_id
_entity_poly.type
_entity_poly.pdbx_seq_one_letter_code
_entity_poly.pdbx_strand_id
1 'polypeptide(L)'
;MKTARRRALQGLVSGVFATVLCVARAYAEGLSGPFASQPLADALDAFAKATGYQLVYRSELAVGMTSKGADAGLSAEQTLRQLLRGTGLAFHFINERTVVIYRSTDASRDSNPPPRPQPDQALASAAGSEKSTTHRGVLGRIASLFAVCQPSSSPGNACPEDAESGGEGSTQLFPEVVVTGTRQAGLAVMDSPVPIQVLTSETLQRASTTADLPSTLAQVLPSLTTQAHGADMANLALQAKMRGLSPNHVLVLIDGKRRHTTANLEVNAGSIYQGGAGVDLNLIPVAAIDHIEVLTEGAAAQYGTDAIAGVINVILKRNASGGQLSGIYGSDFDSGGTTGHISGNIGLQPLRNAYVNLTVEMRNHGHSNRGAIDERVINPANLTSYPNSNMPDVPGYPYLNKIEGDAETHIKLLCANTGFDLGNTAAVYALATYGDKNGAGYENYRLPNKLHYTDPVTRVTTYPFPFGFDPQEAMHERDYSLTGGIKGRTSGWNWDVSSVYGSDHVNLFTLGSANAGLYNDNGTPTPSDYYDGRLATSQWTTTLDVNRDFDVGSWGRLNVAFGGEYRRETYSIGAGIPQSYLDGGAQAYPGFAPTDAAMHARKNHAGYVDFAATLAGHLRVDVASRFEHYSDFGNAAVGKLAARWDFNPEFAIRGTVSNGFRAPTLAEEFYSSTTVTPVTALVQLPPNSAGGKLLGLGTGLQPEKSVNYSVGFVFRPIPPMTMTLDLYQINVTNRIVGSGQLIGSAHGVVISPAVNAAITANGNQLDPDVLAFGETGVNVFTNGINTRTRGGDLTFDFPVDHAFGHMNYSIGATYNDTAITGFRSTPAELGSAPLFDATAFSDLTTANPRYVVNLGMLWTAGGAAINVLEKIYGPSAEFENDNSDNPAGHIQYFRTGIPVTAITDIDLSYQFRKHLRLSIGATNLFNHYPPTLNHTLLAHYNDFVYGDNQGVQQYPAFSPFGINGGFYYAKVLFTL
;
A
#
# COMPACT_ATOMS: atom_id res chain seq x y z
N MET A 1 44.65 -24.28 2.02
CA MET A 1 43.49 -23.90 1.20
C MET A 1 42.39 -23.15 2.02
N LYS A 2 42.12 -23.50 3.28
CA LYS A 2 41.07 -22.79 4.10
C LYS A 2 41.36 -21.33 4.44
N THR A 3 42.64 -20.96 4.60
CA THR A 3 43.05 -19.56 4.94
C THR A 3 43.05 -18.58 3.78
N ALA A 4 43.26 -19.05 2.55
CA ALA A 4 43.18 -18.23 1.35
C ALA A 4 41.74 -17.86 0.95
N ARG A 5 40.77 -18.76 1.19
CA ARG A 5 39.35 -18.49 0.95
C ARG A 5 38.74 -17.47 1.90
N ARG A 6 39.19 -17.42 3.18
CA ARG A 6 38.72 -16.37 4.14
C ARG A 6 39.19 -14.97 3.79
N ARG A 7 40.38 -14.80 3.23
CA ARG A 7 40.91 -13.50 2.78
C ARG A 7 40.24 -13.01 1.51
N ALA A 8 39.85 -13.92 0.61
CA ALA A 8 39.09 -13.59 -0.59
C ALA A 8 37.66 -13.13 -0.25
N LEU A 9 37.02 -13.74 0.75
CA LEU A 9 35.65 -13.37 1.19
C LEU A 9 35.62 -11.98 1.87
N GLN A 10 36.63 -11.63 2.67
CA GLN A 10 36.75 -10.28 3.26
C GLN A 10 37.01 -9.20 2.20
N GLY A 11 37.74 -9.54 1.14
CA GLY A 11 37.95 -8.65 0.01
C GLY A 11 36.69 -8.41 -0.82
N LEU A 12 35.85 -9.43 -0.96
CA LEU A 12 34.61 -9.33 -1.75
C LEU A 12 33.53 -8.50 -1.04
N VAL A 13 33.37 -8.68 0.27
CA VAL A 13 32.42 -7.88 1.08
C VAL A 13 32.82 -6.40 1.11
N SER A 14 34.13 -6.11 1.22
CA SER A 14 34.64 -4.73 1.14
C SER A 14 34.50 -4.13 -0.27
N GLY A 15 34.60 -4.96 -1.32
CA GLY A 15 34.46 -4.54 -2.72
C GLY A 15 33.02 -4.18 -3.09
N VAL A 16 32.04 -4.96 -2.63
CA VAL A 16 30.60 -4.70 -2.88
C VAL A 16 30.15 -3.41 -2.19
N PHE A 17 30.63 -3.17 -0.95
CA PHE A 17 30.35 -1.90 -0.24
C PHE A 17 30.99 -0.69 -0.94
N ALA A 18 32.18 -0.84 -1.52
CA ALA A 18 32.84 0.23 -2.25
C ALA A 18 32.16 0.53 -3.59
N THR A 19 31.61 -0.46 -4.27
CA THR A 19 30.92 -0.29 -5.56
C THR A 19 29.55 0.39 -5.40
N VAL A 20 28.83 0.12 -4.33
CA VAL A 20 27.58 0.81 -4.00
C VAL A 20 27.81 2.29 -3.64
N LEU A 21 28.96 2.60 -3.04
CA LEU A 21 29.36 3.98 -2.73
C LEU A 21 29.90 4.76 -3.96
N CYS A 22 30.41 4.07 -4.99
CA CYS A 22 30.90 4.72 -6.22
C CYS A 22 29.80 5.14 -7.20
N VAL A 23 28.62 4.53 -7.18
CA VAL A 23 27.49 4.95 -8.04
C VAL A 23 26.86 6.27 -7.58
N ALA A 24 27.07 6.65 -6.31
CA ALA A 24 26.56 7.91 -5.75
C ALA A 24 27.40 9.16 -6.11
N ARG A 25 28.45 9.04 -6.91
CA ARG A 25 29.40 10.14 -7.17
C ARG A 25 29.49 10.64 -8.61
N ALA A 26 28.61 10.20 -9.52
CA ALA A 26 28.73 10.45 -10.95
C ALA A 26 27.81 11.56 -11.53
N TYR A 27 27.26 12.46 -10.70
CA TYR A 27 26.44 13.58 -11.20
C TYR A 27 26.84 14.93 -10.61
N ALA A 28 28.02 15.38 -10.92
CA ALA A 28 28.45 16.76 -10.72
C ALA A 28 29.19 17.28 -11.98
N GLU A 29 28.60 17.11 -13.16
CA GLU A 29 29.05 17.84 -14.35
C GLU A 29 28.19 19.09 -14.51
N GLY A 30 28.82 20.26 -14.47
CA GLY A 30 28.19 21.55 -14.74
C GLY A 30 27.69 21.63 -16.17
N LEU A 31 26.59 22.36 -16.38
CA LEU A 31 26.00 22.57 -17.71
C LEU A 31 26.99 23.25 -18.66
N SER A 32 27.14 22.72 -19.85
CA SER A 32 28.20 23.05 -20.81
C SER A 32 28.05 24.39 -21.55
N GLY A 33 26.97 25.15 -21.32
CA GLY A 33 26.72 26.42 -22.00
C GLY A 33 25.93 27.43 -21.16
N PRO A 34 26.11 28.75 -21.39
CA PRO A 34 25.34 29.78 -20.73
C PRO A 34 23.93 29.88 -21.29
N PHE A 35 22.96 30.22 -20.46
CA PHE A 35 21.62 30.57 -20.88
C PHE A 35 21.53 32.09 -21.10
N ALA A 36 21.11 32.50 -22.27
CA ALA A 36 20.93 33.93 -22.60
C ALA A 36 19.69 34.50 -21.86
N SER A 37 19.64 35.82 -21.70
CA SER A 37 18.46 36.53 -21.24
C SER A 37 17.34 36.40 -22.29
N GLN A 38 16.18 35.90 -21.89
CA GLN A 38 15.04 35.61 -22.78
C GLN A 38 13.74 35.51 -21.95
N PRO A 39 12.55 35.46 -22.59
CA PRO A 39 11.30 35.20 -21.87
C PRO A 39 11.45 34.01 -20.93
N LEU A 40 10.88 34.09 -19.72
CA LEU A 40 11.08 33.07 -18.69
C LEU A 40 10.61 31.67 -19.12
N ALA A 41 9.50 31.58 -19.83
CA ALA A 41 9.00 30.31 -20.34
C ALA A 41 10.04 29.65 -21.27
N ASP A 42 10.62 30.41 -22.20
CA ASP A 42 11.64 29.90 -23.13
C ASP A 42 12.93 29.49 -22.40
N ALA A 43 13.30 30.23 -21.35
CA ALA A 43 14.47 29.93 -20.53
C ALA A 43 14.29 28.62 -19.73
N LEU A 44 13.09 28.39 -19.21
CA LEU A 44 12.73 27.16 -18.49
C LEU A 44 12.66 25.96 -19.44
N ASP A 45 12.09 26.13 -20.62
CA ASP A 45 12.08 25.10 -21.66
C ASP A 45 13.50 24.72 -22.13
N ALA A 46 14.36 25.70 -22.35
CA ALA A 46 15.75 25.48 -22.71
C ALA A 46 16.51 24.74 -21.58
N PHE A 47 16.24 25.11 -20.32
CA PHE A 47 16.81 24.43 -19.17
C PHE A 47 16.34 22.98 -19.08
N ALA A 48 15.05 22.72 -19.23
CA ALA A 48 14.48 21.37 -19.23
C ALA A 48 15.11 20.49 -20.32
N LYS A 49 15.26 21.02 -21.52
CA LYS A 49 15.91 20.34 -22.66
C LYS A 49 17.40 20.05 -22.41
N ALA A 50 18.11 21.01 -21.82
CA ALA A 50 19.57 20.87 -21.59
C ALA A 50 19.90 19.93 -20.43
N THR A 51 19.04 19.86 -19.43
CA THR A 51 19.28 19.10 -18.20
C THR A 51 18.56 17.78 -18.14
N GLY A 52 17.50 17.61 -18.94
CA GLY A 52 16.57 16.49 -18.82
C GLY A 52 15.68 16.56 -17.59
N TYR A 53 15.64 17.70 -16.87
CA TYR A 53 14.70 17.92 -15.79
C TYR A 53 13.31 18.19 -16.31
N GLN A 54 12.31 17.64 -15.66
CA GLN A 54 10.92 18.00 -15.86
C GLN A 54 10.58 19.20 -14.98
N LEU A 55 10.05 20.26 -15.57
CA LEU A 55 9.61 21.44 -14.84
C LEU A 55 8.09 21.44 -14.76
N VAL A 56 7.59 21.52 -13.55
CA VAL A 56 6.17 21.60 -13.24
C VAL A 56 5.87 23.00 -12.72
N TYR A 57 5.12 23.78 -13.47
CA TYR A 57 4.68 25.10 -13.05
C TYR A 57 3.42 25.53 -13.81
N ARG A 58 2.65 26.44 -13.24
CA ARG A 58 1.55 27.08 -13.95
C ARG A 58 2.11 28.00 -15.03
N SER A 59 1.64 27.86 -16.25
CA SER A 59 2.12 28.65 -17.39
C SER A 59 2.02 30.16 -17.15
N GLU A 60 1.01 30.60 -16.40
CA GLU A 60 0.81 32.01 -16.04
C GLU A 60 1.94 32.57 -15.18
N LEU A 61 2.65 31.76 -14.41
CA LEU A 61 3.79 32.21 -13.60
C LEU A 61 4.96 32.72 -14.45
N ALA A 62 5.07 32.24 -15.68
CA ALA A 62 6.13 32.64 -16.60
C ALA A 62 5.70 33.73 -17.58
N VAL A 63 4.38 34.01 -17.72
CA VAL A 63 3.83 34.99 -18.68
C VAL A 63 4.30 36.39 -18.34
N GLY A 64 4.85 37.08 -19.34
CA GLY A 64 5.34 38.46 -19.19
C GLY A 64 6.62 38.62 -18.37
N MET A 65 7.18 37.53 -17.85
CA MET A 65 8.45 37.55 -17.10
C MET A 65 9.64 37.29 -18.04
N THR A 66 10.77 37.88 -17.72
CA THR A 66 12.05 37.71 -18.44
C THR A 66 13.10 37.16 -17.51
N SER A 67 13.73 36.06 -17.88
CA SER A 67 14.92 35.54 -17.20
C SER A 67 16.15 36.35 -17.58
N LYS A 68 17.01 36.61 -16.60
CA LYS A 68 18.31 37.31 -16.85
C LYS A 68 19.38 36.35 -17.41
N GLY A 69 19.03 35.08 -17.62
CA GLY A 69 19.96 34.06 -18.05
C GLY A 69 20.74 33.42 -16.90
N ALA A 70 21.64 32.48 -17.25
CA ALA A 70 22.54 31.81 -16.30
C ALA A 70 23.90 31.54 -16.91
N ASP A 71 24.96 31.54 -16.06
CA ASP A 71 26.33 31.33 -16.48
C ASP A 71 26.61 29.85 -16.82
N ALA A 72 27.57 29.59 -17.65
CA ALA A 72 28.03 28.22 -17.95
C ALA A 72 28.79 27.60 -16.77
N GLY A 73 28.76 26.27 -16.69
CA GLY A 73 29.52 25.51 -15.66
C GLY A 73 28.81 25.40 -14.29
N LEU A 74 27.61 25.88 -14.18
CA LEU A 74 26.81 25.79 -12.94
C LEU A 74 26.08 24.41 -12.84
N SER A 75 25.85 23.95 -11.62
CA SER A 75 24.94 22.81 -11.43
C SER A 75 23.51 23.17 -11.85
N ALA A 76 22.69 22.16 -12.12
CA ALA A 76 21.29 22.37 -12.52
C ALA A 76 20.53 23.24 -11.51
N GLU A 77 20.72 23.01 -10.22
CA GLU A 77 20.12 23.82 -9.15
C GLU A 77 20.58 25.28 -9.20
N GLN A 78 21.88 25.50 -9.34
CA GLN A 78 22.43 26.86 -9.42
C GLN A 78 21.96 27.59 -10.68
N THR A 79 21.87 26.89 -11.80
CA THR A 79 21.36 27.42 -13.05
C THR A 79 19.90 27.85 -12.91
N LEU A 80 19.04 26.98 -12.36
CA LEU A 80 17.64 27.31 -12.18
C LEU A 80 17.45 28.47 -11.20
N ARG A 81 18.26 28.53 -10.12
CA ARG A 81 18.27 29.66 -9.18
C ARG A 81 18.65 30.98 -9.86
N GLN A 82 19.58 30.95 -10.81
CA GLN A 82 19.90 32.15 -11.62
C GLN A 82 18.80 32.52 -12.59
N LEU A 83 18.21 31.55 -13.29
CA LEU A 83 17.11 31.77 -14.24
C LEU A 83 15.88 32.42 -13.59
N LEU A 84 15.57 32.02 -12.35
CA LEU A 84 14.43 32.54 -11.59
C LEU A 84 14.74 33.81 -10.79
N ARG A 85 15.99 34.28 -10.78
CA ARG A 85 16.40 35.44 -9.99
C ARG A 85 15.70 36.72 -10.39
N GLY A 86 14.97 37.33 -9.44
CA GLY A 86 14.21 38.59 -9.65
C GLY A 86 12.84 38.39 -10.27
N THR A 87 12.36 37.15 -10.43
CA THR A 87 11.02 36.86 -10.93
C THR A 87 9.98 36.70 -9.80
N GLY A 88 10.43 36.62 -8.54
CA GLY A 88 9.54 36.31 -7.42
C GLY A 88 9.10 34.85 -7.36
N LEU A 89 9.74 33.99 -8.18
CA LEU A 89 9.47 32.55 -8.18
C LEU A 89 10.56 31.81 -7.40
N ALA A 90 10.15 30.76 -6.72
CA ALA A 90 11.00 29.78 -6.06
C ALA A 90 10.83 28.41 -6.75
N PHE A 91 11.73 27.50 -6.47
CA PHE A 91 11.64 26.14 -6.98
C PHE A 91 12.06 25.12 -5.93
N HIS A 92 11.57 23.90 -6.09
CA HIS A 92 11.95 22.76 -5.29
C HIS A 92 12.08 21.52 -6.17
N PHE A 93 13.09 20.66 -5.90
CA PHE A 93 13.24 19.37 -6.55
C PHE A 93 12.35 18.34 -5.85
N ILE A 94 11.35 17.82 -6.53
CA ILE A 94 10.52 16.71 -6.04
C ILE A 94 11.35 15.41 -6.03
N ASN A 95 12.18 15.22 -7.06
CA ASN A 95 13.10 14.09 -7.20
C ASN A 95 14.31 14.51 -8.05
N GLU A 96 15.20 13.55 -8.36
CA GLU A 96 16.42 13.82 -9.14
C GLU A 96 16.19 14.38 -10.55
N ARG A 97 14.95 14.42 -11.05
CA ARG A 97 14.62 14.86 -12.42
C ARG A 97 13.36 15.71 -12.53
N THR A 98 12.66 16.00 -11.43
CA THR A 98 11.43 16.81 -11.46
C THR A 98 11.57 17.99 -10.52
N VAL A 99 11.25 19.18 -11.02
CA VAL A 99 11.32 20.44 -10.30
C VAL A 99 9.99 21.16 -10.39
N VAL A 100 9.45 21.57 -9.26
CA VAL A 100 8.28 22.45 -9.17
C VAL A 100 8.74 23.89 -9.02
N ILE A 101 8.11 24.79 -9.78
CA ILE A 101 8.33 26.24 -9.69
C ILE A 101 7.02 26.90 -9.23
N TYR A 102 7.11 27.71 -8.18
CA TYR A 102 5.97 28.34 -7.52
C TYR A 102 6.28 29.79 -7.14
N ARG A 103 5.27 30.57 -6.74
CA ARG A 103 5.46 31.97 -6.34
C ARG A 103 5.97 32.02 -4.90
N SER A 104 7.09 32.71 -4.67
CA SER A 104 7.60 32.94 -3.31
C SER A 104 6.82 34.09 -2.68
N THR A 105 6.13 33.85 -1.57
CA THR A 105 5.41 34.87 -0.80
C THR A 105 6.33 35.76 0.07
N ASP A 106 7.60 35.34 0.25
CA ASP A 106 8.61 36.05 1.05
C ASP A 106 9.69 36.74 0.19
N ALA A 107 9.29 37.70 -0.64
CA ALA A 107 10.24 38.54 -1.39
C ALA A 107 10.99 39.58 -0.51
N SER A 108 10.90 39.56 0.81
CA SER A 108 11.49 40.58 1.69
C SER A 108 12.55 40.10 2.68
N ARG A 109 13.02 38.86 2.61
CA ARG A 109 14.14 38.38 3.45
C ARG A 109 15.14 37.54 2.67
N ASP A 110 15.80 38.18 1.71
CA ASP A 110 17.00 37.61 1.13
C ASP A 110 18.22 38.10 1.94
N SER A 111 18.60 37.33 2.94
CA SER A 111 19.90 37.53 3.60
C SER A 111 20.38 36.19 4.19
N ASN A 112 21.36 35.63 3.51
CA ASN A 112 22.36 34.62 3.93
C ASN A 112 21.85 33.27 4.50
N PRO A 113 22.31 32.16 3.94
CA PRO A 113 22.12 30.84 4.56
C PRO A 113 22.93 30.76 5.87
N PRO A 114 22.42 30.10 6.91
CA PRO A 114 23.19 29.84 8.12
C PRO A 114 24.38 28.92 7.80
N PRO A 115 25.55 29.16 8.45
CA PRO A 115 26.72 28.35 8.25
C PRO A 115 26.54 26.93 8.78
N ARG A 116 27.06 25.96 8.05
CA ARG A 116 27.17 24.57 8.51
C ARG A 116 27.90 24.52 9.85
N PRO A 117 27.46 23.72 10.82
CA PRO A 117 28.24 23.47 12.02
C PRO A 117 29.46 22.63 11.67
N GLN A 118 30.62 23.17 11.96
CA GLN A 118 31.84 22.38 12.08
C GLN A 118 31.89 21.70 13.46
N PRO A 119 32.52 20.55 13.59
CA PRO A 119 32.61 19.84 14.86
C PRO A 119 33.61 20.55 15.78
N ASP A 120 33.17 21.10 16.87
CA ASP A 120 34.03 21.65 17.88
C ASP A 120 34.29 20.70 19.03
N GLN A 121 35.54 20.75 19.43
CA GLN A 121 36.17 19.98 20.47
C GLN A 121 35.69 20.39 21.87
N ALA A 122 35.88 19.46 22.77
CA ALA A 122 35.66 19.51 24.19
C ALA A 122 36.07 20.79 24.92
N LEU A 123 35.32 21.18 25.91
CA LEU A 123 35.83 21.66 27.18
C LEU A 123 34.90 21.32 28.34
N ALA A 124 35.55 20.80 29.37
CA ALA A 124 34.99 20.28 30.61
C ALA A 124 34.60 21.38 31.60
N SER A 125 33.76 20.97 32.52
CA SER A 125 33.59 21.39 33.91
C SER A 125 32.49 22.42 34.23
N ALA A 126 31.49 21.93 34.95
CA ALA A 126 31.28 22.29 36.38
C ALA A 126 30.00 21.57 36.89
N ALA A 127 30.15 21.06 38.11
CA ALA A 127 29.21 20.27 38.82
C ALA A 127 27.96 21.06 39.33
N GLY A 128 26.80 20.43 39.30
CA GLY A 128 25.60 20.84 39.98
C GLY A 128 24.71 19.61 40.18
N SER A 129 24.71 19.16 41.43
CA SER A 129 23.96 18.02 41.94
C SER A 129 22.45 18.28 41.91
N GLU A 130 21.66 17.40 41.27
CA GLU A 130 20.29 17.12 41.71
C GLU A 130 19.90 15.66 41.45
N LYS A 131 19.15 15.15 42.42
CA LYS A 131 18.85 13.75 42.67
C LYS A 131 18.04 13.07 41.53
N SER A 132 18.63 12.09 40.89
CA SER A 132 17.92 11.15 40.07
C SER A 132 17.23 10.08 40.93
N THR A 133 15.91 10.05 40.91
CA THR A 133 15.11 8.92 41.34
C THR A 133 15.14 7.86 40.30
N THR A 134 15.88 6.78 40.59
CA THR A 134 15.99 5.59 39.76
C THR A 134 14.65 4.87 39.66
N HIS A 135 14.02 4.95 38.52
CA HIS A 135 13.08 3.92 38.08
C HIS A 135 13.89 2.66 37.67
N ARG A 136 13.92 1.70 38.54
CA ARG A 136 14.38 0.35 38.21
C ARG A 136 13.37 -0.27 37.26
N GLY A 137 13.72 -0.32 35.99
CA GLY A 137 12.92 -0.87 34.92
C GLY A 137 12.68 -2.37 35.05
N VAL A 138 11.62 -2.78 34.36
CA VAL A 138 11.05 -4.12 34.24
C VAL A 138 12.08 -5.21 33.91
N LEU A 139 13.21 -4.89 33.28
CA LEU A 139 14.31 -5.81 32.97
C LEU A 139 14.94 -6.51 34.20
N GLY A 140 14.92 -5.88 35.36
CA GLY A 140 15.45 -6.51 36.59
C GLY A 140 14.53 -7.61 37.17
N ARG A 141 13.29 -7.72 36.76
CA ARG A 141 12.34 -8.74 37.19
C ARG A 141 12.30 -9.95 36.28
N ILE A 142 12.74 -9.82 35.02
CA ILE A 142 12.81 -10.94 34.07
C ILE A 142 14.04 -11.79 34.31
N ALA A 143 15.16 -11.22 34.74
CA ALA A 143 16.39 -11.97 35.05
C ALA A 143 16.25 -12.94 36.24
N SER A 144 15.28 -12.77 37.15
CA SER A 144 15.06 -13.64 38.29
C SER A 144 14.17 -14.87 37.99
N LEU A 145 13.58 -14.95 36.80
CA LEU A 145 12.76 -16.08 36.35
C LEU A 145 13.57 -17.17 35.65
N PHE A 146 14.85 -16.93 35.35
CA PHE A 146 15.75 -17.85 34.66
C PHE A 146 16.89 -18.39 35.57
N ALA A 147 16.64 -18.65 36.85
CA ALA A 147 17.58 -19.31 37.70
C ALA A 147 17.70 -20.80 37.29
N VAL A 148 18.73 -21.10 36.52
CA VAL A 148 19.09 -22.46 36.08
C VAL A 148 19.61 -23.27 37.24
N CYS A 149 19.01 -24.41 37.53
CA CYS A 149 19.57 -25.44 38.38
C CYS A 149 20.79 -26.07 37.68
N GLN A 150 21.93 -26.04 38.36
CA GLN A 150 23.14 -26.76 37.92
C GLN A 150 22.95 -28.28 38.08
N PRO A 151 23.43 -29.11 37.13
CA PRO A 151 23.43 -30.56 37.29
C PRO A 151 24.56 -31.02 38.20
N SER A 152 24.23 -31.80 39.24
CA SER A 152 25.19 -32.55 40.03
C SER A 152 25.58 -33.82 39.31
N SER A 153 26.88 -34.02 39.24
CA SER A 153 27.53 -35.21 38.70
C SER A 153 27.33 -36.46 39.60
N SER A 154 26.84 -37.57 39.06
CA SER A 154 27.28 -38.92 39.38
C SER A 154 26.61 -39.98 38.48
N PRO A 155 27.32 -41.03 38.08
CA PRO A 155 26.98 -41.95 37.00
C PRO A 155 26.28 -43.23 37.47
N GLY A 156 25.43 -43.78 36.61
CA GLY A 156 24.96 -45.11 36.75
C GLY A 156 23.63 -45.47 36.13
N ASN A 157 23.72 -46.22 35.11
CA ASN A 157 22.89 -47.26 34.57
C ASN A 157 22.35 -46.96 33.15
N ALA A 158 22.92 -47.77 32.28
CA ALA A 158 22.57 -47.93 30.89
C ALA A 158 21.34 -48.84 30.68
N CYS A 159 20.75 -48.69 29.47
CA CYS A 159 19.97 -49.57 28.61
C CYS A 159 18.47 -49.30 28.47
N PRO A 160 17.89 -49.66 27.34
CA PRO A 160 18.44 -49.93 26.02
C PRO A 160 17.91 -49.06 24.88
N GLU A 161 18.59 -49.18 23.78
CA GLU A 161 18.21 -48.65 22.45
C GLU A 161 16.87 -49.19 21.97
N ASP A 162 16.01 -48.26 21.54
CA ASP A 162 15.10 -48.53 20.44
C ASP A 162 15.18 -47.35 19.47
N ALA A 163 15.72 -47.66 18.30
CA ALA A 163 15.92 -46.75 17.22
C ALA A 163 14.58 -46.50 16.51
N GLU A 164 14.09 -45.25 16.54
CA GLU A 164 13.38 -44.69 15.42
C GLU A 164 13.68 -43.19 15.39
N SER A 165 14.42 -42.84 14.36
CA SER A 165 14.89 -41.52 13.99
C SER A 165 13.74 -40.60 13.58
N GLY A 166 13.40 -39.66 14.44
CA GLY A 166 12.69 -38.45 14.08
C GLY A 166 13.60 -37.25 14.32
N GLY A 167 14.49 -36.97 13.40
CA GLY A 167 15.35 -35.79 13.43
C GLY A 167 14.54 -34.53 13.17
N GLU A 168 14.22 -33.79 14.24
CA GLU A 168 13.72 -32.44 14.14
C GLU A 168 14.89 -31.47 14.35
N GLY A 169 15.07 -30.56 13.39
CA GLY A 169 15.92 -29.40 13.57
C GLY A 169 16.97 -29.10 12.52
N SER A 170 16.97 -29.76 11.39
CA SER A 170 17.62 -29.18 10.22
C SER A 170 16.53 -28.53 9.37
N THR A 171 16.63 -27.22 9.16
CA THR A 171 16.00 -26.55 8.03
C THR A 171 16.59 -27.23 6.78
N GLN A 172 16.02 -28.39 6.40
CA GLN A 172 16.32 -28.98 5.12
C GLN A 172 15.81 -27.97 4.09
N LEU A 173 16.76 -27.33 3.42
CA LEU A 173 16.56 -26.65 2.14
C LEU A 173 16.09 -27.71 1.13
N PHE A 174 14.84 -28.15 1.25
CA PHE A 174 14.21 -28.82 0.15
C PHE A 174 14.10 -27.77 -0.96
N PRO A 175 14.43 -28.10 -2.20
CA PRO A 175 14.17 -27.19 -3.30
C PRO A 175 12.66 -26.94 -3.33
N GLU A 176 12.26 -25.76 -2.88
CA GLU A 176 10.88 -25.31 -2.87
C GLU A 176 10.39 -25.31 -4.31
N VAL A 177 9.37 -26.10 -4.60
CA VAL A 177 8.84 -26.27 -5.96
C VAL A 177 7.85 -25.16 -6.22
N VAL A 178 8.09 -24.39 -7.29
CA VAL A 178 7.28 -23.22 -7.66
C VAL A 178 6.13 -23.62 -8.55
N VAL A 179 4.99 -22.98 -8.36
CA VAL A 179 3.81 -23.03 -9.23
C VAL A 179 3.68 -21.75 -10.08
N THR A 180 4.24 -20.63 -9.59
CA THR A 180 4.12 -19.30 -10.20
C THR A 180 5.27 -18.96 -11.15
N GLY A 181 4.99 -18.17 -12.20
CA GLY A 181 6.00 -17.64 -13.11
C GLY A 181 6.48 -18.60 -14.19
N THR A 182 6.04 -19.84 -14.17
CA THR A 182 6.25 -20.84 -15.23
C THR A 182 5.08 -21.82 -15.26
N ARG A 183 4.83 -22.40 -16.42
CA ARG A 183 3.86 -23.51 -16.55
C ARG A 183 4.53 -24.89 -16.43
N GLN A 184 5.84 -24.91 -16.22
CA GLN A 184 6.61 -26.13 -15.98
C GLN A 184 6.53 -26.54 -14.52
N ALA A 185 5.95 -27.69 -14.23
CA ALA A 185 5.87 -28.23 -12.88
C ALA A 185 7.23 -28.70 -12.35
N GLY A 186 7.46 -28.56 -11.04
CA GLY A 186 8.63 -29.11 -10.35
C GLY A 186 9.92 -28.29 -10.49
N LEU A 187 9.84 -27.00 -10.81
CA LEU A 187 11.00 -26.13 -10.85
C LEU A 187 11.32 -25.60 -9.45
N ALA A 188 12.59 -25.69 -9.04
CA ALA A 188 13.03 -25.08 -7.77
C ALA A 188 13.07 -23.53 -7.91
N VAL A 189 12.72 -22.82 -6.84
CA VAL A 189 12.71 -21.34 -6.78
C VAL A 189 13.99 -20.73 -7.34
N MET A 190 15.12 -21.22 -6.81
CA MET A 190 16.44 -20.72 -7.18
C MET A 190 16.86 -21.06 -8.61
N ASP A 191 16.11 -21.94 -9.30
CA ASP A 191 16.36 -22.34 -10.70
C ASP A 191 15.40 -21.68 -11.67
N SER A 192 14.49 -20.83 -11.16
CA SER A 192 13.55 -20.07 -11.98
C SER A 192 14.25 -19.07 -12.90
N PRO A 193 13.81 -18.92 -14.17
CA PRO A 193 14.28 -17.86 -15.07
C PRO A 193 13.76 -16.46 -14.67
N VAL A 194 12.85 -16.38 -13.70
CA VAL A 194 12.24 -15.15 -13.20
C VAL A 194 12.44 -15.04 -11.68
N PRO A 195 12.47 -13.81 -11.11
CA PRO A 195 12.62 -13.61 -9.67
C PRO A 195 11.35 -14.02 -8.92
N ILE A 196 11.47 -15.04 -8.08
CA ILE A 196 10.39 -15.52 -7.21
C ILE A 196 10.92 -15.60 -5.79
N GLN A 197 10.11 -15.14 -4.84
CA GLN A 197 10.33 -15.33 -3.41
C GLN A 197 9.23 -16.21 -2.84
N VAL A 198 9.59 -17.12 -1.95
CA VAL A 198 8.62 -18.00 -1.27
C VAL A 198 8.65 -17.71 0.20
N LEU A 199 7.48 -17.42 0.76
CA LEU A 199 7.26 -17.16 2.17
C LEU A 199 6.55 -18.36 2.79
N THR A 200 7.26 -19.12 3.60
CA THR A 200 6.70 -20.30 4.25
C THR A 200 5.66 -19.95 5.31
N SER A 201 4.79 -20.90 5.65
CA SER A 201 3.83 -20.76 6.76
C SER A 201 4.54 -20.36 8.07
N GLU A 202 5.73 -20.89 8.33
CA GLU A 202 6.50 -20.55 9.54
C GLU A 202 6.98 -19.10 9.50
N THR A 203 7.52 -18.63 8.38
CA THR A 203 7.93 -17.23 8.19
C THR A 203 6.74 -16.28 8.40
N LEU A 204 5.58 -16.59 7.78
CA LEU A 204 4.37 -15.81 7.95
C LEU A 204 3.87 -15.79 9.40
N GLN A 205 3.87 -16.94 10.07
CA GLN A 205 3.46 -17.03 11.48
C GLN A 205 4.39 -16.29 12.43
N ARG A 206 5.71 -16.24 12.17
CA ARG A 206 6.66 -15.45 12.97
C ARG A 206 6.46 -13.96 12.76
N ALA A 207 6.30 -13.53 11.51
CA ALA A 207 6.10 -12.13 11.14
C ALA A 207 4.69 -11.61 11.49
N SER A 208 3.68 -12.48 11.62
CA SER A 208 2.32 -12.06 11.93
C SER A 208 2.20 -11.60 13.40
N THR A 209 2.19 -10.29 13.58
CA THR A 209 2.08 -9.60 14.87
C THR A 209 0.67 -9.04 15.10
N THR A 210 0.08 -8.43 14.08
CA THR A 210 -1.29 -7.89 14.05
C THR A 210 -2.30 -8.88 13.47
N ALA A 211 -1.82 -10.04 13.00
CA ALA A 211 -2.60 -11.12 12.40
C ALA A 211 -3.25 -10.81 11.04
N ASP A 212 -3.00 -9.66 10.44
CA ASP A 212 -3.41 -9.36 9.07
C ASP A 212 -2.34 -9.75 8.06
N LEU A 213 -2.77 -10.19 6.88
CA LEU A 213 -1.86 -10.64 5.83
C LEU A 213 -1.08 -9.48 5.18
N PRO A 214 -1.70 -8.33 4.86
CA PRO A 214 -0.98 -7.21 4.25
C PRO A 214 0.21 -6.73 5.09
N SER A 215 0.00 -6.45 6.37
CA SER A 215 1.06 -6.02 7.29
C SER A 215 2.14 -7.10 7.45
N THR A 216 1.72 -8.37 7.54
CA THR A 216 2.66 -9.51 7.59
C THR A 216 3.55 -9.56 6.35
N LEU A 217 2.99 -9.35 5.15
CA LEU A 217 3.75 -9.31 3.90
C LEU A 217 4.70 -8.11 3.85
N ALA A 218 4.25 -6.92 4.23
CA ALA A 218 5.07 -5.72 4.28
C ALA A 218 6.21 -5.80 5.32
N GLN A 219 6.09 -6.65 6.34
CA GLN A 219 7.18 -6.92 7.28
C GLN A 219 8.31 -7.73 6.65
N VAL A 220 8.00 -8.71 5.82
CA VAL A 220 9.00 -9.63 5.26
C VAL A 220 9.48 -9.25 3.86
N LEU A 221 8.69 -8.52 3.09
CA LEU A 221 8.98 -8.12 1.71
C LEU A 221 9.28 -6.61 1.63
N PRO A 222 10.54 -6.20 1.49
CA PRO A 222 10.88 -4.78 1.37
C PRO A 222 10.25 -4.08 0.15
N SER A 223 9.97 -4.84 -0.93
CA SER A 223 9.36 -4.34 -2.16
C SER A 223 7.85 -4.09 -2.05
N LEU A 224 7.23 -4.49 -0.94
CA LEU A 224 5.80 -4.39 -0.71
C LEU A 224 5.50 -3.38 0.40
N THR A 225 4.55 -2.49 0.16
CA THR A 225 4.07 -1.53 1.14
C THR A 225 2.56 -1.65 1.29
N THR A 226 2.07 -1.45 2.51
CA THR A 226 0.65 -1.37 2.83
C THR A 226 0.44 -0.19 3.77
N GLN A 227 -0.75 0.35 3.77
CA GLN A 227 -1.13 1.44 4.66
C GLN A 227 -2.45 1.05 5.34
N ALA A 228 -2.50 1.25 6.65
CA ALA A 228 -3.68 1.00 7.45
C ALA A 228 -3.73 2.06 8.54
N HIS A 229 -4.24 3.23 8.22
CA HIS A 229 -4.55 4.28 9.19
C HIS A 229 -5.44 5.34 8.55
N GLY A 230 -6.14 6.09 9.39
CA GLY A 230 -7.10 7.11 9.00
C GLY A 230 -8.54 6.60 9.04
N ALA A 231 -9.45 7.55 8.95
CA ALA A 231 -10.87 7.33 9.10
C ALA A 231 -11.55 6.83 7.83
N ASP A 232 -11.03 7.18 6.69
CA ASP A 232 -11.61 6.88 5.38
C ASP A 232 -11.83 5.36 5.20
N MET A 233 -12.93 4.99 4.57
CA MET A 233 -13.28 3.62 4.24
C MET A 233 -12.20 2.88 3.44
N ALA A 234 -11.36 3.59 2.72
CA ALA A 234 -10.21 3.04 2.03
C ALA A 234 -9.24 2.34 2.97
N ASN A 235 -9.10 2.82 4.19
CA ASN A 235 -8.25 2.20 5.22
C ASN A 235 -8.86 0.92 5.81
N LEU A 236 -10.13 0.66 5.53
CA LEU A 236 -10.81 -0.57 5.92
C LEU A 236 -10.61 -1.70 4.89
N ALA A 237 -10.14 -1.41 3.67
CA ALA A 237 -9.82 -2.39 2.63
C ALA A 237 -8.31 -2.38 2.38
N LEU A 238 -7.56 -3.23 3.10
CA LEU A 238 -6.09 -3.22 3.08
C LEU A 238 -5.53 -3.79 1.78
N GLN A 239 -4.98 -2.94 0.96
CA GLN A 239 -4.38 -3.24 -0.32
C GLN A 239 -2.84 -3.17 -0.24
N ALA A 240 -2.16 -3.90 -1.13
CA ALA A 240 -0.70 -3.92 -1.19
C ALA A 240 -0.19 -3.26 -2.46
N LYS A 241 0.78 -2.35 -2.32
CA LYS A 241 1.58 -1.79 -3.42
C LYS A 241 2.89 -2.57 -3.54
N MET A 242 3.30 -2.87 -4.76
CA MET A 242 4.60 -3.50 -5.03
C MET A 242 5.47 -2.54 -5.84
N ARG A 243 6.73 -2.35 -5.39
CA ARG A 243 7.72 -1.47 -6.04
C ARG A 243 7.21 -0.02 -6.25
N GLY A 244 6.39 0.49 -5.32
CA GLY A 244 5.81 1.83 -5.40
C GLY A 244 4.77 2.03 -6.51
N LEU A 245 4.33 0.95 -7.19
CA LEU A 245 3.27 1.02 -8.19
C LEU A 245 1.87 0.91 -7.55
N SER A 246 0.80 1.17 -8.33
CA SER A 246 -0.57 1.07 -7.83
C SER A 246 -0.90 -0.34 -7.31
N PRO A 247 -1.76 -0.50 -6.29
CA PRO A 247 -2.29 -1.80 -5.88
C PRO A 247 -2.94 -2.57 -7.05
N ASN A 248 -3.56 -1.87 -8.00
CA ASN A 248 -4.18 -2.45 -9.19
C ASN A 248 -3.16 -3.06 -10.17
N HIS A 249 -1.84 -2.86 -9.96
CA HIS A 249 -0.78 -3.47 -10.75
C HIS A 249 -0.27 -4.80 -10.17
N VAL A 250 -0.85 -5.26 -9.07
CA VAL A 250 -0.49 -6.51 -8.40
C VAL A 250 -1.61 -7.53 -8.58
N LEU A 251 -1.31 -8.62 -9.26
CA LEU A 251 -2.28 -9.71 -9.39
C LEU A 251 -2.21 -10.63 -8.18
N VAL A 252 -3.36 -10.91 -7.57
CA VAL A 252 -3.47 -11.89 -6.48
C VAL A 252 -4.15 -13.16 -6.97
N LEU A 253 -3.51 -14.30 -6.68
CA LEU A 253 -4.01 -15.63 -6.96
C LEU A 253 -4.18 -16.42 -5.67
N ILE A 254 -5.13 -17.33 -5.64
CA ILE A 254 -5.26 -18.38 -4.60
C ILE A 254 -5.18 -19.74 -5.30
N ASP A 255 -4.21 -20.56 -4.92
CA ASP A 255 -3.90 -21.85 -5.58
C ASP A 255 -3.78 -21.72 -7.12
N GLY A 256 -3.18 -20.62 -7.59
CA GLY A 256 -3.00 -20.30 -9.01
C GLY A 256 -4.25 -19.80 -9.73
N LYS A 257 -5.38 -19.58 -9.05
CA LYS A 257 -6.63 -19.06 -9.61
C LYS A 257 -6.86 -17.61 -9.18
N ARG A 258 -7.26 -16.75 -10.14
CA ARG A 258 -7.46 -15.31 -9.91
C ARG A 258 -8.49 -15.03 -8.83
N ARG A 259 -8.11 -14.21 -7.85
CA ARG A 259 -9.01 -13.65 -6.84
C ARG A 259 -9.75 -12.44 -7.42
N HIS A 260 -11.01 -12.24 -7.05
CA HIS A 260 -11.76 -11.03 -7.37
C HIS A 260 -11.26 -9.84 -6.53
N THR A 261 -11.49 -8.63 -7.02
CA THR A 261 -11.13 -7.37 -6.38
C THR A 261 -12.17 -6.94 -5.34
N THR A 262 -11.81 -6.00 -4.45
CA THR A 262 -12.76 -5.35 -3.54
C THR A 262 -13.76 -4.48 -4.32
N ALA A 263 -14.95 -4.27 -3.75
CA ALA A 263 -15.92 -3.31 -4.23
C ALA A 263 -15.58 -1.87 -3.83
N ASN A 264 -14.74 -1.69 -2.82
CA ASN A 264 -14.28 -0.39 -2.36
C ASN A 264 -13.24 0.21 -3.30
N LEU A 265 -13.30 1.52 -3.50
CA LEU A 265 -12.35 2.30 -4.31
C LEU A 265 -11.75 3.40 -3.44
N GLU A 266 -10.43 3.46 -3.37
CA GLU A 266 -9.72 4.56 -2.73
C GLU A 266 -9.87 5.83 -3.56
N VAL A 267 -10.58 6.82 -3.05
CA VAL A 267 -10.86 8.08 -3.77
C VAL A 267 -10.23 9.30 -3.12
N ASN A 268 -9.69 9.16 -1.91
CA ASN A 268 -9.12 10.28 -1.17
C ASN A 268 -7.97 10.93 -1.97
N ALA A 269 -8.14 12.22 -2.28
CA ALA A 269 -7.09 13.02 -2.91
C ALA A 269 -5.96 13.24 -1.88
N GLY A 270 -4.72 12.99 -2.27
CA GLY A 270 -3.57 13.01 -1.36
C GLY A 270 -3.28 11.64 -0.70
N SER A 271 -4.07 10.61 -0.99
CA SER A 271 -3.69 9.25 -0.63
C SER A 271 -2.75 8.65 -1.68
N ILE A 272 -1.58 8.17 -1.23
CA ILE A 272 -0.66 7.43 -2.11
C ILE A 272 -1.28 6.15 -2.69
N TYR A 273 -2.46 5.74 -2.21
CA TYR A 273 -3.26 4.61 -2.69
C TYR A 273 -4.43 5.01 -3.58
N GLN A 274 -4.59 6.30 -3.89
CA GLN A 274 -5.70 6.80 -4.71
C GLN A 274 -5.87 6.00 -6.02
N GLY A 275 -7.10 5.61 -6.34
CA GLY A 275 -7.45 4.73 -7.44
C GLY A 275 -7.30 3.24 -7.13
N GLY A 276 -6.86 2.88 -5.92
CA GLY A 276 -6.76 1.48 -5.51
C GLY A 276 -8.13 0.81 -5.41
N ALA A 277 -8.30 -0.29 -6.13
CA ALA A 277 -9.44 -1.21 -6.08
C ALA A 277 -8.94 -2.66 -6.26
N GLY A 278 -7.80 -2.96 -5.70
CA GLY A 278 -7.17 -4.27 -5.76
C GLY A 278 -7.88 -5.32 -4.91
N VAL A 279 -7.21 -6.42 -4.64
CA VAL A 279 -7.74 -7.46 -3.74
C VAL A 279 -7.56 -7.02 -2.29
N ASP A 280 -8.60 -7.11 -1.46
CA ASP A 280 -8.44 -6.99 -0.01
C ASP A 280 -7.81 -8.27 0.54
N LEU A 281 -6.49 -8.19 0.80
CA LEU A 281 -5.70 -9.28 1.36
C LEU A 281 -6.08 -9.59 2.81
N ASN A 282 -6.77 -8.66 3.48
CA ASN A 282 -7.22 -8.82 4.87
C ASN A 282 -8.29 -9.90 5.03
N LEU A 283 -8.94 -10.28 3.94
CA LEU A 283 -9.98 -11.31 3.88
C LEU A 283 -9.45 -12.71 3.54
N ILE A 284 -8.12 -12.89 3.54
CA ILE A 284 -7.47 -14.19 3.38
C ILE A 284 -6.91 -14.64 4.73
N PRO A 285 -7.40 -15.73 5.34
CA PRO A 285 -6.96 -16.16 6.65
C PRO A 285 -5.52 -16.69 6.63
N VAL A 286 -4.62 -16.07 7.42
CA VAL A 286 -3.20 -16.44 7.48
C VAL A 286 -3.02 -17.90 7.92
N ALA A 287 -3.89 -18.41 8.80
CA ALA A 287 -3.84 -19.79 9.28
C ALA A 287 -4.12 -20.84 8.20
N ALA A 288 -4.78 -20.48 7.09
CA ALA A 288 -5.03 -21.36 5.95
C ALA A 288 -3.84 -21.50 5.00
N ILE A 289 -2.84 -20.63 5.12
CA ILE A 289 -1.74 -20.52 4.15
C ILE A 289 -0.67 -21.57 4.42
N ASP A 290 -0.30 -22.32 3.39
CA ASP A 290 0.87 -23.21 3.36
C ASP A 290 2.14 -22.40 3.07
N HIS A 291 2.12 -21.66 1.96
CA HIS A 291 3.16 -20.69 1.59
C HIS A 291 2.62 -19.67 0.62
N ILE A 292 3.37 -18.58 0.43
CA ILE A 292 3.06 -17.55 -0.59
C ILE A 292 4.23 -17.47 -1.56
N GLU A 293 3.93 -17.53 -2.85
CA GLU A 293 4.88 -17.28 -3.92
C GLU A 293 4.70 -15.84 -4.42
N VAL A 294 5.75 -15.04 -4.36
CA VAL A 294 5.76 -13.64 -4.83
C VAL A 294 6.66 -13.52 -6.03
N LEU A 295 6.06 -13.34 -7.18
CA LEU A 295 6.75 -13.05 -8.43
C LEU A 295 6.86 -11.53 -8.59
N THR A 296 8.07 -11.00 -8.51
CA THR A 296 8.33 -9.57 -8.60
C THR A 296 8.64 -9.13 -10.04
N GLU A 297 7.86 -9.63 -11.02
CA GLU A 297 8.04 -9.30 -12.43
C GLU A 297 6.73 -9.30 -13.19
N GLY A 298 6.69 -8.61 -14.35
CA GLY A 298 5.53 -8.60 -15.22
C GLY A 298 5.20 -10.01 -15.73
N ALA A 299 3.98 -10.47 -15.52
CA ALA A 299 3.51 -11.80 -15.83
C ALA A 299 2.19 -11.83 -16.62
N ALA A 300 1.86 -10.73 -17.28
CA ALA A 300 0.62 -10.60 -18.03
C ALA A 300 0.48 -11.63 -19.16
N ALA A 301 1.58 -12.09 -19.76
CA ALA A 301 1.55 -13.13 -20.78
C ALA A 301 1.09 -14.49 -20.24
N GLN A 302 1.27 -14.75 -18.94
CA GLN A 302 0.90 -16.02 -18.29
C GLN A 302 -0.44 -15.92 -17.58
N TYR A 303 -0.75 -14.77 -16.94
CA TYR A 303 -1.90 -14.60 -16.06
C TYR A 303 -2.90 -13.51 -16.50
N GLY A 304 -2.59 -12.75 -17.56
CA GLY A 304 -3.46 -11.67 -18.07
C GLY A 304 -3.29 -10.33 -17.37
N THR A 305 -4.31 -9.50 -17.47
CA THR A 305 -4.33 -8.15 -16.90
C THR A 305 -3.89 -8.08 -15.43
N ASP A 306 -3.42 -6.93 -14.98
CA ASP A 306 -3.06 -6.55 -13.62
C ASP A 306 -1.67 -7.01 -13.15
N ALA A 307 -1.05 -8.00 -13.80
CA ALA A 307 0.29 -8.49 -13.46
C ALA A 307 1.40 -7.59 -14.07
N ILE A 308 1.39 -6.29 -13.75
CA ILE A 308 2.41 -5.31 -14.19
C ILE A 308 3.58 -5.26 -13.21
N ALA A 309 3.30 -5.05 -11.92
CA ALA A 309 4.29 -4.98 -10.85
C ALA A 309 4.75 -6.37 -10.40
N GLY A 310 3.82 -7.32 -10.38
CA GLY A 310 4.08 -8.69 -9.97
C GLY A 310 2.81 -9.50 -9.71
N VAL A 311 3.03 -10.69 -9.13
CA VAL A 311 1.97 -11.63 -8.75
C VAL A 311 2.19 -12.11 -7.33
N ILE A 312 1.15 -12.11 -6.52
CA ILE A 312 1.11 -12.75 -5.20
C ILE A 312 0.23 -13.98 -5.32
N ASN A 313 0.80 -15.17 -5.23
CA ASN A 313 0.06 -16.43 -5.29
C ASN A 313 0.03 -17.08 -3.91
N VAL A 314 -1.13 -17.11 -3.30
CA VAL A 314 -1.37 -17.71 -1.98
C VAL A 314 -1.69 -19.17 -2.17
N ILE A 315 -0.80 -20.05 -1.69
CA ILE A 315 -1.00 -21.49 -1.72
C ILE A 315 -1.57 -21.94 -0.38
N LEU A 316 -2.72 -22.61 -0.43
CA LEU A 316 -3.43 -23.04 0.77
C LEU A 316 -3.05 -24.43 1.22
N LYS A 317 -3.16 -24.67 2.52
CA LYS A 317 -2.94 -25.97 3.15
C LYS A 317 -3.83 -27.06 2.58
N ARG A 318 -3.25 -28.24 2.36
CA ARG A 318 -3.93 -29.44 1.86
C ARG A 318 -3.70 -30.65 2.76
N ASN A 319 -3.22 -30.42 3.98
CA ASN A 319 -2.99 -31.49 4.92
C ASN A 319 -4.31 -32.21 5.26
N ALA A 320 -4.28 -33.54 5.26
CA ALA A 320 -5.41 -34.42 5.55
C ALA A 320 -5.47 -34.86 7.01
N SER A 321 -4.56 -34.37 7.85
CA SER A 321 -4.50 -34.68 9.30
C SER A 321 -3.75 -33.60 10.04
N GLY A 322 -3.82 -33.61 11.36
CA GLY A 322 -3.21 -32.59 12.19
C GLY A 322 -3.98 -31.25 12.15
N GLY A 323 -3.49 -30.30 12.88
CA GLY A 323 -4.11 -28.97 12.94
C GLY A 323 -3.33 -28.02 13.83
N GLN A 324 -3.79 -26.79 13.89
CA GLN A 324 -3.22 -25.76 14.75
C GLN A 324 -4.30 -24.84 15.29
N LEU A 325 -4.08 -24.34 16.50
CA LEU A 325 -4.86 -23.26 17.12
C LEU A 325 -3.90 -22.15 17.51
N SER A 326 -4.19 -20.92 17.13
CA SER A 326 -3.37 -19.74 17.47
C SER A 326 -4.22 -18.65 18.11
N GLY A 327 -3.64 -17.94 19.09
CA GLY A 327 -4.23 -16.74 19.67
C GLY A 327 -3.17 -15.66 19.79
N ILE A 328 -3.54 -14.40 19.51
CA ILE A 328 -2.71 -13.21 19.68
C ILE A 328 -3.52 -12.19 20.47
N TYR A 329 -2.86 -11.51 21.40
CA TYR A 329 -3.41 -10.35 22.07
C TYR A 329 -2.32 -9.28 22.22
N GLY A 330 -2.64 -8.06 21.84
CA GLY A 330 -1.70 -6.93 21.86
C GLY A 330 -2.38 -5.59 21.92
N SER A 331 -1.58 -4.53 22.06
CA SER A 331 -2.04 -3.14 22.07
C SER A 331 -0.88 -2.21 21.73
N ASP A 332 -1.19 -0.99 21.28
CA ASP A 332 -0.18 0.06 21.08
C ASP A 332 0.44 0.46 22.42
N PHE A 333 1.67 0.99 22.37
CA PHE A 333 2.37 1.46 23.58
C PHE A 333 1.67 2.69 24.20
N ASP A 334 1.13 3.57 23.38
CA ASP A 334 0.50 4.82 23.80
C ASP A 334 -1.03 4.75 23.83
N SER A 335 -1.57 3.58 24.12
CA SER A 335 -3.00 3.27 24.20
C SER A 335 -3.73 3.20 22.86
N GLY A 336 -4.88 2.54 22.86
CA GLY A 336 -5.64 2.23 21.63
C GLY A 336 -5.10 1.03 20.87
N GLY A 337 -5.62 0.76 19.70
CA GLY A 337 -5.17 -0.31 18.82
C GLY A 337 -5.22 -1.71 19.43
N THR A 338 -6.00 -1.94 20.50
CA THR A 338 -6.07 -3.25 21.17
C THR A 338 -6.54 -4.30 20.17
N THR A 339 -5.70 -5.31 19.95
CA THR A 339 -5.94 -6.36 18.98
C THR A 339 -6.08 -7.71 19.66
N GLY A 340 -7.18 -8.40 19.38
CA GLY A 340 -7.41 -9.78 19.77
C GLY A 340 -7.65 -10.64 18.53
N HIS A 341 -6.89 -11.73 18.40
CA HIS A 341 -7.01 -12.66 17.28
C HIS A 341 -7.03 -14.11 17.77
N ILE A 342 -7.90 -14.91 17.17
CA ILE A 342 -7.91 -16.35 17.33
C ILE A 342 -8.11 -17.02 15.98
N SER A 343 -7.34 -18.05 15.70
CA SER A 343 -7.47 -18.84 14.47
C SER A 343 -7.27 -20.34 14.74
N GLY A 344 -7.99 -21.15 13.98
CA GLY A 344 -7.86 -22.59 13.98
C GLY A 344 -7.81 -23.15 12.57
N ASN A 345 -6.93 -24.11 12.33
CA ASN A 345 -6.85 -24.88 11.09
C ASN A 345 -6.83 -26.37 11.42
N ILE A 346 -7.56 -27.18 10.66
CA ILE A 346 -7.58 -28.63 10.83
C ILE A 346 -7.62 -29.35 9.48
N GLY A 347 -6.81 -30.36 9.33
CA GLY A 347 -6.83 -31.32 8.23
C GLY A 347 -7.64 -32.57 8.60
N LEU A 348 -8.49 -33.01 7.70
CA LEU A 348 -9.34 -34.19 7.85
C LEU A 348 -9.21 -35.10 6.62
N GLN A 349 -9.21 -36.39 6.82
CA GLN A 349 -9.24 -37.41 5.76
C GLN A 349 -10.53 -38.21 5.81
N PRO A 350 -11.64 -37.68 5.23
CA PRO A 350 -12.92 -38.38 5.29
C PRO A 350 -12.93 -39.69 4.48
N LEU A 351 -12.10 -39.78 3.45
CA LEU A 351 -11.90 -40.94 2.61
C LEU A 351 -10.39 -41.12 2.31
N ARG A 352 -9.93 -42.34 1.99
CA ARG A 352 -8.51 -42.61 1.72
C ARG A 352 -7.87 -41.76 0.63
N ASN A 353 -8.67 -41.30 -0.31
CA ASN A 353 -8.26 -40.51 -1.47
C ASN A 353 -8.82 -39.07 -1.46
N ALA A 354 -9.21 -38.57 -0.27
CA ALA A 354 -9.71 -37.24 -0.11
C ALA A 354 -9.01 -36.51 1.03
N TYR A 355 -8.90 -35.22 0.92
CA TYR A 355 -8.55 -34.31 2.01
C TYR A 355 -9.62 -33.21 2.15
N VAL A 356 -9.80 -32.77 3.37
CA VAL A 356 -10.57 -31.56 3.71
C VAL A 356 -9.75 -30.77 4.72
N ASN A 357 -9.36 -29.55 4.34
CA ASN A 357 -8.68 -28.62 5.23
C ASN A 357 -9.63 -27.46 5.54
N LEU A 358 -9.88 -27.22 6.83
CA LEU A 358 -10.78 -26.18 7.30
C LEU A 358 -10.01 -25.16 8.15
N THR A 359 -10.31 -23.88 7.93
CA THR A 359 -9.76 -22.77 8.71
C THR A 359 -10.86 -21.84 9.15
N VAL A 360 -10.78 -21.41 10.41
CA VAL A 360 -11.60 -20.35 11.00
C VAL A 360 -10.69 -19.31 11.61
N GLU A 361 -11.00 -18.06 11.42
CA GLU A 361 -10.25 -16.94 11.99
C GLU A 361 -11.21 -15.84 12.48
N MET A 362 -10.93 -15.28 13.65
CA MET A 362 -11.65 -14.12 14.18
C MET A 362 -10.61 -13.11 14.66
N ARG A 363 -10.81 -11.85 14.27
CA ARG A 363 -9.93 -10.73 14.62
C ARG A 363 -10.76 -9.53 15.03
N ASN A 364 -10.37 -8.92 16.14
CA ASN A 364 -10.91 -7.65 16.60
C ASN A 364 -9.75 -6.69 16.77
N HIS A 365 -9.88 -5.49 16.23
CA HIS A 365 -8.93 -4.40 16.38
C HIS A 365 -9.69 -3.17 16.86
N GLY A 366 -9.22 -2.52 17.91
CA GLY A 366 -9.86 -1.35 18.48
C GLY A 366 -9.31 -0.06 17.89
N HIS A 367 -10.10 0.98 17.92
CA HIS A 367 -9.69 2.33 17.49
C HIS A 367 -8.44 2.82 18.24
N SER A 368 -7.56 3.51 17.55
CA SER A 368 -6.50 4.34 18.12
C SER A 368 -6.77 5.82 17.86
N ASN A 369 -6.19 6.71 18.67
CA ASN A 369 -6.24 8.15 18.44
C ASN A 369 -4.84 8.75 18.55
N ARG A 370 -4.38 9.38 17.48
CA ARG A 370 -3.07 10.03 17.37
C ARG A 370 -3.19 11.50 16.98
N GLY A 371 -4.43 12.05 17.03
CA GLY A 371 -4.71 13.44 16.71
C GLY A 371 -4.14 14.42 17.73
N ALA A 372 -3.85 15.63 17.26
CA ALA A 372 -3.54 16.77 18.09
C ALA A 372 -4.79 17.33 18.81
N ILE A 373 -4.61 18.36 19.62
CA ILE A 373 -5.74 19.11 20.18
C ILE A 373 -6.46 19.86 19.05
N ASP A 374 -7.77 19.77 19.04
CA ASP A 374 -8.58 20.57 18.13
C ASP A 374 -8.63 22.03 18.64
N GLU A 375 -7.86 22.90 18.01
CA GLU A 375 -7.76 24.31 18.38
C GLU A 375 -9.12 25.02 18.36
N ARG A 376 -10.08 24.56 17.57
CA ARG A 376 -11.42 25.14 17.50
C ARG A 376 -12.18 25.05 18.82
N VAL A 377 -11.99 23.97 19.58
CA VAL A 377 -12.73 23.73 20.84
C VAL A 377 -12.09 24.39 22.05
N ILE A 378 -10.83 24.84 21.95
CA ILE A 378 -10.12 25.53 23.04
C ILE A 378 -10.05 27.06 22.84
N ASN A 379 -10.30 27.57 21.62
CA ASN A 379 -10.18 29.01 21.33
C ASN A 379 -11.28 29.81 22.03
N PRO A 380 -10.92 30.76 22.94
CA PRO A 380 -11.90 31.55 23.68
C PRO A 380 -12.87 32.36 22.82
N ALA A 381 -12.44 32.78 21.63
CA ALA A 381 -13.31 33.52 20.69
C ALA A 381 -14.44 32.63 20.18
N ASN A 382 -14.14 31.36 19.88
CA ASN A 382 -15.13 30.39 19.44
C ASN A 382 -16.06 29.96 20.57
N LEU A 383 -15.50 29.73 21.76
CA LEU A 383 -16.30 29.34 22.93
C LEU A 383 -17.38 30.36 23.29
N THR A 384 -17.20 31.65 23.01
CA THR A 384 -18.20 32.69 23.22
C THR A 384 -19.33 32.64 22.17
N SER A 385 -19.11 32.06 21.02
CA SER A 385 -20.08 31.95 19.93
C SER A 385 -20.86 30.63 19.95
N TYR A 386 -20.40 29.64 20.74
CA TYR A 386 -21.08 28.36 20.85
C TYR A 386 -22.31 28.42 21.73
N PRO A 387 -23.33 27.59 21.46
CA PRO A 387 -24.56 27.55 22.25
C PRO A 387 -24.32 27.10 23.69
N ASN A 388 -23.21 26.43 23.94
CA ASN A 388 -22.81 25.98 25.26
C ASN A 388 -21.32 26.26 25.52
N SER A 389 -21.06 27.11 26.51
CA SER A 389 -19.72 27.50 26.94
C SER A 389 -18.99 26.43 27.78
N ASN A 390 -19.68 25.35 28.19
CA ASN A 390 -19.11 24.31 29.05
C ASN A 390 -18.47 23.18 28.24
N MET A 391 -17.82 23.46 27.11
CA MET A 391 -17.05 22.50 26.34
C MET A 391 -16.03 21.70 27.17
N PRO A 392 -15.36 22.32 28.21
CA PRO A 392 -14.47 21.55 29.09
C PRO A 392 -15.11 20.39 29.84
N ASP A 393 -16.43 20.38 29.99
CA ASP A 393 -17.16 19.33 30.69
C ASP A 393 -17.44 18.09 29.78
N VAL A 394 -17.14 18.20 28.48
CA VAL A 394 -17.35 17.09 27.51
C VAL A 394 -16.30 16.00 27.75
N PRO A 395 -16.71 14.72 27.88
CA PRO A 395 -15.75 13.63 28.01
C PRO A 395 -14.80 13.57 26.84
N GLY A 396 -13.50 13.51 27.11
CA GLY A 396 -12.45 13.51 26.08
C GLY A 396 -11.88 14.88 25.71
N TYR A 397 -12.49 15.96 26.20
CA TYR A 397 -11.96 17.31 25.99
C TYR A 397 -10.48 17.42 26.46
N PRO A 398 -9.58 18.06 25.69
CA PRO A 398 -9.81 18.77 24.41
C PRO A 398 -9.63 17.93 23.16
N TYR A 399 -9.45 16.63 23.27
CA TYR A 399 -9.22 15.67 22.17
C TYR A 399 -10.54 15.11 21.64
N LEU A 400 -11.46 15.99 21.26
CA LEU A 400 -12.81 15.62 20.81
C LEU A 400 -12.82 15.09 19.38
N ASN A 401 -11.92 15.58 18.53
CA ASN A 401 -11.77 15.11 17.15
C ASN A 401 -10.86 13.88 17.13
N LYS A 402 -11.37 12.74 16.66
CA LYS A 402 -10.67 11.45 16.68
C LYS A 402 -10.36 10.89 15.29
N ILE A 403 -10.36 11.74 14.27
CA ILE A 403 -10.14 11.30 12.89
C ILE A 403 -8.78 10.63 12.70
N GLU A 404 -7.76 11.02 13.45
CA GLU A 404 -6.39 10.51 13.30
C GLU A 404 -6.17 9.24 14.11
N GLY A 405 -6.03 8.10 13.44
CA GLY A 405 -5.74 6.80 14.04
C GLY A 405 -6.34 5.66 13.24
N ASP A 406 -6.22 4.44 13.77
CA ASP A 406 -6.80 3.27 13.14
C ASP A 406 -8.31 3.19 13.41
N ALA A 407 -9.04 2.73 12.42
CA ALA A 407 -10.45 2.40 12.56
C ALA A 407 -10.65 1.13 13.40
N GLU A 408 -11.77 1.04 14.11
CA GLU A 408 -12.18 -0.20 14.75
C GLU A 408 -12.62 -1.22 13.70
N THR A 409 -12.17 -2.50 13.84
CA THR A 409 -12.57 -3.57 12.92
C THR A 409 -12.88 -4.88 13.64
N HIS A 410 -13.91 -5.59 13.15
CA HIS A 410 -14.30 -6.94 13.58
C HIS A 410 -14.41 -7.85 12.34
N ILE A 411 -13.54 -8.83 12.23
CA ILE A 411 -13.40 -9.68 11.04
C ILE A 411 -13.59 -11.14 11.43
N LYS A 412 -14.39 -11.87 10.65
CA LYS A 412 -14.59 -13.32 10.76
C LYS A 412 -14.35 -13.97 9.41
N LEU A 413 -13.45 -14.93 9.37
CA LEU A 413 -13.04 -15.60 8.13
C LEU A 413 -13.26 -17.11 8.25
N LEU A 414 -13.71 -17.69 7.14
CA LEU A 414 -13.81 -19.13 6.94
C LEU A 414 -13.10 -19.51 5.64
N CYS A 415 -12.34 -20.60 5.67
CA CYS A 415 -11.72 -21.15 4.47
C CYS A 415 -11.85 -22.68 4.49
N ALA A 416 -12.21 -23.25 3.35
CA ALA A 416 -12.29 -24.69 3.15
C ALA A 416 -11.57 -25.04 1.84
N ASN A 417 -10.54 -25.91 1.92
CA ASN A 417 -9.82 -26.45 0.76
C ASN A 417 -9.98 -27.98 0.75
N THR A 418 -10.47 -28.54 -0.33
CA THR A 418 -10.77 -29.96 -0.43
C THR A 418 -10.39 -30.53 -1.78
N GLY A 419 -9.98 -31.80 -1.78
CA GLY A 419 -9.66 -32.54 -2.98
C GLY A 419 -10.05 -34.01 -2.85
N PHE A 420 -10.38 -34.60 -3.99
CA PHE A 420 -10.73 -36.00 -4.10
C PHE A 420 -10.14 -36.62 -5.38
N ASP A 421 -9.28 -37.64 -5.23
CA ASP A 421 -8.65 -38.31 -6.34
C ASP A 421 -9.62 -39.34 -6.99
N LEU A 422 -9.87 -39.18 -8.27
CA LEU A 422 -10.66 -40.10 -9.12
C LEU A 422 -9.75 -41.16 -9.75
N GLY A 423 -9.18 -42.02 -8.91
CA GLY A 423 -8.17 -42.96 -9.34
C GLY A 423 -6.81 -42.30 -9.63
N ASN A 424 -6.02 -42.85 -10.57
CA ASN A 424 -4.64 -42.41 -10.81
C ASN A 424 -4.51 -41.34 -11.90
N THR A 425 -5.61 -40.95 -12.54
CA THR A 425 -5.59 -40.12 -13.77
C THR A 425 -6.26 -38.76 -13.62
N ALA A 426 -7.12 -38.59 -12.66
CA ALA A 426 -7.86 -37.33 -12.44
C ALA A 426 -8.12 -37.06 -10.95
N ALA A 427 -8.34 -35.81 -10.61
CA ALA A 427 -8.76 -35.36 -9.30
C ALA A 427 -9.76 -34.21 -9.43
N VAL A 428 -10.76 -34.15 -8.56
CA VAL A 428 -11.62 -32.98 -8.38
C VAL A 428 -11.16 -32.22 -7.16
N TYR A 429 -11.33 -30.91 -7.17
CA TYR A 429 -11.02 -30.06 -6.06
C TYR A 429 -12.03 -28.94 -5.91
N ALA A 430 -12.18 -28.44 -4.68
CA ALA A 430 -12.97 -27.25 -4.43
C ALA A 430 -12.32 -26.42 -3.31
N LEU A 431 -12.45 -25.12 -3.44
CA LEU A 431 -11.99 -24.12 -2.51
C LEU A 431 -13.10 -23.13 -2.24
N ALA A 432 -13.37 -22.82 -0.98
CA ALA A 432 -14.31 -21.78 -0.58
C ALA A 432 -13.67 -20.84 0.45
N THR A 433 -13.88 -19.54 0.29
CA THR A 433 -13.55 -18.53 1.29
C THR A 433 -14.79 -17.69 1.59
N TYR A 434 -14.95 -17.29 2.84
CA TYR A 434 -15.97 -16.37 3.30
C TYR A 434 -15.38 -15.43 4.33
N GLY A 435 -15.66 -14.13 4.16
CA GLY A 435 -15.30 -13.06 5.07
C GLY A 435 -16.52 -12.22 5.45
N ASP A 436 -16.63 -11.87 6.73
CA ASP A 436 -17.60 -10.93 7.28
C ASP A 436 -16.81 -9.92 8.10
N LYS A 437 -16.82 -8.65 7.65
CA LYS A 437 -16.05 -7.56 8.25
C LYS A 437 -16.97 -6.40 8.57
N ASN A 438 -16.90 -5.92 9.82
CA ASN A 438 -17.45 -4.66 10.25
C ASN A 438 -16.30 -3.73 10.60
N GLY A 439 -16.38 -2.49 10.17
CA GLY A 439 -15.40 -1.47 10.48
C GLY A 439 -16.07 -0.12 10.68
N ALA A 440 -15.48 0.72 11.55
CA ALA A 440 -15.92 2.09 11.78
C ALA A 440 -14.71 2.98 12.11
N GLY A 441 -14.57 4.08 11.40
CA GLY A 441 -13.56 5.12 11.62
C GLY A 441 -14.21 6.45 11.99
N TYR A 442 -13.58 7.23 12.86
CA TYR A 442 -14.05 8.57 13.20
C TYR A 442 -13.69 9.53 12.05
N GLU A 443 -14.59 10.47 11.80
CA GLU A 443 -14.41 11.59 10.90
C GLU A 443 -14.11 12.87 11.66
N ASN A 444 -13.95 14.00 10.97
CA ASN A 444 -13.73 15.28 11.61
C ASN A 444 -14.89 15.65 12.57
N TYR A 445 -14.56 16.13 13.75
CA TYR A 445 -15.51 16.61 14.74
C TYR A 445 -16.29 17.83 14.21
N ARG A 446 -17.62 17.78 14.35
CA ARG A 446 -18.57 18.85 14.00
C ARG A 446 -18.82 19.73 15.21
N LEU A 447 -18.60 21.05 15.04
CA LEU A 447 -18.73 22.04 16.11
C LEU A 447 -20.18 22.20 16.58
N PRO A 448 -20.40 22.71 17.83
CA PRO A 448 -21.72 22.86 18.42
C PRO A 448 -22.71 23.70 17.62
N ASN A 449 -22.23 24.62 16.79
CA ASN A 449 -23.04 25.49 15.93
C ASN A 449 -23.28 24.96 14.53
N LYS A 450 -22.75 23.79 14.15
CA LYS A 450 -22.94 23.21 12.79
C LYS A 450 -24.42 22.97 12.49
N LEU A 451 -25.18 22.43 13.45
CA LEU A 451 -26.63 22.27 13.34
C LEU A 451 -27.32 23.32 14.18
N HIS A 452 -28.12 24.15 13.54
CA HIS A 452 -28.95 25.16 14.22
C HIS A 452 -30.20 25.46 13.40
N TYR A 453 -31.30 25.76 14.08
CA TYR A 453 -32.52 26.22 13.42
C TYR A 453 -33.08 27.41 14.19
N THR A 454 -33.30 28.51 13.48
CA THR A 454 -33.94 29.69 14.05
C THR A 454 -35.38 29.75 13.59
N ASP A 455 -36.30 29.49 14.53
CA ASP A 455 -37.71 29.57 14.26
C ASP A 455 -38.10 30.97 13.72
N PRO A 456 -38.69 31.07 12.54
CA PRO A 456 -38.98 32.36 11.91
C PRO A 456 -40.03 33.19 12.69
N VAL A 457 -40.83 32.60 13.54
CA VAL A 457 -41.89 33.25 14.28
C VAL A 457 -41.39 33.69 15.68
N THR A 458 -40.83 32.74 16.43
CA THR A 458 -40.38 33.02 17.81
C THR A 458 -38.97 33.63 17.85
N ARG A 459 -38.19 33.52 16.78
CA ARG A 459 -36.81 33.97 16.70
C ARG A 459 -35.88 33.24 17.68
N VAL A 460 -36.30 32.09 18.17
CA VAL A 460 -35.47 31.25 19.05
C VAL A 460 -34.64 30.32 18.20
N THR A 461 -33.34 30.33 18.44
CA THR A 461 -32.42 29.36 17.80
C THR A 461 -32.28 28.13 18.70
N THR A 462 -32.43 26.97 18.10
CA THR A 462 -32.24 25.66 18.76
C THR A 462 -31.02 24.96 18.17
N TYR A 463 -30.26 24.31 19.05
CA TYR A 463 -29.06 23.55 18.71
C TYR A 463 -29.24 22.10 19.18
N PRO A 464 -29.47 21.14 18.28
CA PRO A 464 -29.71 19.74 18.67
C PRO A 464 -28.47 19.08 19.26
N PHE A 465 -27.28 19.54 18.86
CA PHE A 465 -25.99 19.06 19.35
C PHE A 465 -25.22 20.20 20.04
N PRO A 466 -25.62 20.63 21.23
CA PRO A 466 -25.04 21.82 21.88
C PRO A 466 -23.56 21.65 22.27
N PHE A 467 -23.01 20.44 22.19
CA PHE A 467 -21.60 20.12 22.41
C PHE A 467 -20.90 19.64 21.14
N GLY A 468 -21.54 19.73 19.95
CA GLY A 468 -21.04 19.17 18.75
C GLY A 468 -21.20 17.64 18.69
N PHE A 469 -20.61 17.00 17.66
CA PHE A 469 -20.63 15.55 17.48
C PHE A 469 -19.45 15.09 16.61
N ASP A 470 -19.07 13.83 16.76
CA ASP A 470 -17.93 13.21 16.11
C ASP A 470 -18.44 12.02 15.26
N PRO A 471 -18.79 12.25 13.98
CA PRO A 471 -19.40 11.22 13.16
C PRO A 471 -18.40 10.13 12.81
N GLN A 472 -18.91 8.95 12.42
CA GLN A 472 -18.11 7.84 11.95
C GLN A 472 -18.58 7.40 10.57
N GLU A 473 -17.63 7.13 9.67
CA GLU A 473 -17.87 6.30 8.51
C GLU A 473 -17.75 4.83 8.90
N ALA A 474 -18.72 4.03 8.51
CA ALA A 474 -18.77 2.62 8.87
C ALA A 474 -19.14 1.74 7.68
N MET A 475 -18.64 0.50 7.70
CA MET A 475 -18.96 -0.50 6.68
C MET A 475 -19.32 -1.84 7.29
N HIS A 476 -20.19 -2.55 6.56
CA HIS A 476 -20.37 -3.99 6.73
C HIS A 476 -20.10 -4.67 5.40
N GLU A 477 -19.00 -5.39 5.32
CA GLU A 477 -18.51 -6.07 4.13
C GLU A 477 -18.73 -7.57 4.25
N ARG A 478 -19.17 -8.17 3.15
CA ARG A 478 -19.29 -9.61 2.96
C ARG A 478 -18.61 -10.02 1.68
N ASP A 479 -17.53 -10.73 1.82
CA ASP A 479 -16.74 -11.29 0.73
C ASP A 479 -16.87 -12.81 0.69
N TYR A 480 -17.02 -13.38 -0.49
CA TYR A 480 -16.97 -14.82 -0.66
C TYR A 480 -16.42 -15.23 -2.03
N SER A 481 -15.77 -16.37 -2.06
CA SER A 481 -15.29 -16.98 -3.29
C SER A 481 -15.46 -18.48 -3.27
N LEU A 482 -15.88 -19.03 -4.39
CA LEU A 482 -16.01 -20.47 -4.62
C LEU A 482 -15.25 -20.86 -5.87
N THR A 483 -14.32 -21.77 -5.73
CA THR A 483 -13.59 -22.38 -6.83
C THR A 483 -13.95 -23.86 -6.91
N GLY A 484 -14.26 -24.36 -8.11
CA GLY A 484 -14.42 -25.79 -8.37
C GLY A 484 -13.64 -26.17 -9.61
N GLY A 485 -12.97 -27.32 -9.60
CA GLY A 485 -12.19 -27.76 -10.74
C GLY A 485 -11.99 -29.26 -10.81
N ILE A 486 -11.62 -29.69 -11.98
CA ILE A 486 -11.16 -31.04 -12.26
C ILE A 486 -9.86 -30.97 -13.03
N LYS A 487 -8.87 -31.70 -12.56
CA LYS A 487 -7.56 -31.81 -13.21
C LYS A 487 -7.19 -33.27 -13.44
N GLY A 488 -6.35 -33.48 -14.43
CA GLY A 488 -5.94 -34.84 -14.74
C GLY A 488 -4.79 -34.92 -15.72
N ARG A 489 -4.47 -36.21 -16.07
CA ARG A 489 -3.44 -36.50 -17.05
C ARG A 489 -3.96 -37.54 -18.06
N THR A 490 -3.86 -37.19 -19.35
CA THR A 490 -4.31 -38.07 -20.45
C THR A 490 -3.27 -38.05 -21.58
N SER A 491 -2.79 -39.21 -21.97
CA SER A 491 -1.80 -39.37 -23.06
C SER A 491 -0.57 -38.45 -22.89
N GLY A 492 -0.12 -38.27 -21.64
CA GLY A 492 1.05 -37.43 -21.33
C GLY A 492 0.74 -35.92 -21.21
N TRP A 493 -0.45 -35.47 -21.56
CA TRP A 493 -0.92 -34.11 -21.33
C TRP A 493 -1.53 -33.98 -19.94
N ASN A 494 -1.05 -33.01 -19.14
CA ASN A 494 -1.72 -32.56 -17.95
C ASN A 494 -2.76 -31.51 -18.37
N TRP A 495 -3.93 -31.54 -17.73
CA TRP A 495 -5.00 -30.58 -17.98
C TRP A 495 -5.72 -30.20 -16.69
N ASP A 496 -6.19 -28.98 -16.61
CA ASP A 496 -6.99 -28.42 -15.51
C ASP A 496 -8.11 -27.58 -16.08
N VAL A 497 -9.35 -27.89 -15.71
CA VAL A 497 -10.54 -27.09 -16.01
C VAL A 497 -11.12 -26.63 -14.69
N SER A 498 -11.26 -25.31 -14.52
CA SER A 498 -11.77 -24.75 -13.27
C SER A 498 -12.69 -23.56 -13.51
N SER A 499 -13.56 -23.32 -12.54
CA SER A 499 -14.42 -22.15 -12.50
C SER A 499 -14.37 -21.54 -11.12
N VAL A 500 -14.19 -20.22 -11.09
CA VAL A 500 -14.13 -19.39 -9.88
C VAL A 500 -15.26 -18.37 -9.95
N TYR A 501 -16.05 -18.30 -8.91
CA TYR A 501 -16.99 -17.21 -8.69
C TYR A 501 -16.64 -16.52 -7.37
N GLY A 502 -16.44 -15.22 -7.41
CA GLY A 502 -16.19 -14.40 -6.23
C GLY A 502 -17.04 -13.14 -6.25
N SER A 503 -17.40 -12.65 -5.09
CA SER A 503 -18.17 -11.42 -4.95
C SER A 503 -17.88 -10.76 -3.60
N ASP A 504 -17.77 -9.45 -3.65
CA ASP A 504 -17.64 -8.57 -2.50
C ASP A 504 -18.81 -7.58 -2.46
N HIS A 505 -19.40 -7.40 -1.27
CA HIS A 505 -20.53 -6.54 -0.97
C HIS A 505 -20.23 -5.67 0.24
N VAL A 506 -20.18 -4.38 0.05
CA VAL A 506 -19.91 -3.38 1.09
C VAL A 506 -21.16 -2.53 1.30
N ASN A 507 -21.82 -2.66 2.43
CA ASN A 507 -22.87 -1.73 2.87
C ASN A 507 -22.21 -0.62 3.68
N LEU A 508 -22.57 0.62 3.37
CA LEU A 508 -21.96 1.82 3.93
C LEU A 508 -22.93 2.52 4.86
N PHE A 509 -22.40 3.09 5.93
CA PHE A 509 -23.17 3.78 6.95
C PHE A 509 -22.41 5.00 7.47
N THR A 510 -23.14 6.06 7.78
CA THR A 510 -22.65 7.18 8.58
C THR A 510 -23.33 7.13 9.95
N LEU A 511 -22.54 7.03 11.02
CA LEU A 511 -23.04 6.84 12.39
C LEU A 511 -22.75 8.08 13.24
N GLY A 512 -23.62 8.36 14.24
CA GLY A 512 -23.44 9.47 15.16
C GLY A 512 -23.44 10.84 14.46
N SER A 513 -24.13 10.99 13.36
CA SER A 513 -24.12 12.14 12.47
C SER A 513 -25.45 12.89 12.43
N ALA A 514 -25.58 13.80 11.49
CA ALA A 514 -26.81 14.53 11.19
C ALA A 514 -26.79 15.04 9.74
N ASN A 515 -27.95 15.34 9.16
CA ASN A 515 -28.04 16.08 7.92
C ASN A 515 -28.26 17.57 8.25
N ALA A 516 -27.21 18.37 8.02
CA ALA A 516 -27.22 19.78 8.39
C ALA A 516 -28.18 20.61 7.52
N GLY A 517 -28.22 20.37 6.20
CA GLY A 517 -29.11 21.09 5.29
C GLY A 517 -30.58 20.90 5.69
N LEU A 518 -31.04 19.67 5.84
CA LEU A 518 -32.43 19.38 6.25
C LEU A 518 -32.80 19.99 7.60
N TYR A 519 -31.87 20.00 8.57
CA TYR A 519 -32.16 20.58 9.89
C TYR A 519 -32.13 22.11 9.88
N ASN A 520 -31.09 22.70 9.30
CA ASN A 520 -30.89 24.16 9.32
C ASN A 520 -32.00 24.90 8.55
N ASP A 521 -32.48 24.33 7.44
CA ASP A 521 -33.51 24.93 6.63
C ASP A 521 -34.90 24.91 7.27
N ASN A 522 -35.25 23.81 7.93
CA ASN A 522 -36.63 23.56 8.34
C ASN A 522 -36.80 23.17 9.82
N GLY A 523 -35.74 22.99 10.56
CA GLY A 523 -35.81 22.42 11.91
C GLY A 523 -36.29 20.97 11.94
N THR A 524 -36.19 20.25 10.80
CA THR A 524 -36.65 18.87 10.68
C THR A 524 -35.67 17.93 11.35
N PRO A 525 -36.06 17.19 12.39
CA PRO A 525 -35.17 16.20 13.01
C PRO A 525 -34.68 15.17 11.97
N THR A 526 -33.38 14.91 11.98
CA THR A 526 -32.76 13.92 11.10
C THR A 526 -32.31 12.70 11.92
N PRO A 527 -32.19 11.52 11.31
CA PRO A 527 -31.55 10.39 11.97
C PRO A 527 -30.14 10.72 12.45
N SER A 528 -29.62 9.97 13.44
CA SER A 528 -28.20 10.00 13.81
C SER A 528 -27.38 8.97 13.03
N ASP A 529 -28.03 7.95 12.54
CA ASP A 529 -27.37 6.85 11.81
C ASP A 529 -28.05 6.69 10.44
N TYR A 530 -27.24 6.65 9.41
CA TYR A 530 -27.69 6.62 8.01
C TYR A 530 -27.19 5.34 7.34
N TYR A 531 -28.03 4.78 6.50
CA TYR A 531 -27.60 3.81 5.49
C TYR A 531 -27.29 4.60 4.21
N ASP A 532 -26.01 4.63 3.83
CA ASP A 532 -25.51 5.46 2.72
C ASP A 532 -25.55 4.74 1.39
N GLY A 533 -25.86 3.45 1.41
CA GLY A 533 -25.98 2.64 0.23
C GLY A 533 -25.03 1.46 0.19
N ARG A 534 -24.81 0.92 -1.00
CA ARG A 534 -24.03 -0.29 -1.17
C ARG A 534 -23.14 -0.22 -2.39
N LEU A 535 -21.90 -0.70 -2.24
CA LEU A 535 -21.00 -1.08 -3.32
C LEU A 535 -20.99 -2.60 -3.46
N ALA A 536 -20.95 -3.12 -4.69
CA ALA A 536 -20.75 -4.54 -4.88
C ALA A 536 -19.98 -4.84 -6.17
N THR A 537 -19.07 -5.80 -6.10
CA THR A 537 -18.36 -6.37 -7.25
C THR A 537 -18.58 -7.87 -7.31
N SER A 538 -18.55 -8.43 -8.52
CA SER A 538 -18.46 -9.87 -8.70
C SER A 538 -17.60 -10.22 -9.90
N GLN A 539 -16.93 -11.36 -9.82
CA GLN A 539 -16.12 -11.91 -10.88
C GLN A 539 -16.40 -13.40 -11.05
N TRP A 540 -16.68 -13.79 -12.28
CA TRP A 540 -16.79 -15.18 -12.68
C TRP A 540 -15.74 -15.48 -13.71
N THR A 541 -14.79 -16.37 -13.39
CA THR A 541 -13.68 -16.76 -14.26
C THR A 541 -13.70 -18.27 -14.48
N THR A 542 -13.67 -18.71 -15.75
CA THR A 542 -13.51 -20.12 -16.10
C THR A 542 -12.23 -20.27 -16.93
N THR A 543 -11.36 -21.19 -16.56
CA THR A 543 -10.07 -21.44 -17.19
C THR A 543 -9.94 -22.90 -17.65
N LEU A 544 -9.24 -23.04 -18.77
CA LEU A 544 -8.68 -24.31 -19.25
C LEU A 544 -7.16 -24.14 -19.37
N ASP A 545 -6.42 -24.96 -18.68
CA ASP A 545 -4.95 -24.99 -18.73
C ASP A 545 -4.51 -26.39 -19.18
N VAL A 546 -3.62 -26.50 -20.19
CA VAL A 546 -3.10 -27.75 -20.72
C VAL A 546 -1.59 -27.63 -20.86
N ASN A 547 -0.83 -28.62 -20.39
CA ASN A 547 0.62 -28.63 -20.60
C ASN A 547 1.16 -30.05 -20.78
N ARG A 548 2.35 -30.15 -21.42
CA ARG A 548 3.09 -31.40 -21.59
C ARG A 548 4.59 -31.12 -21.71
N ASP A 549 5.36 -32.00 -21.07
CA ASP A 549 6.80 -32.04 -21.22
C ASP A 549 7.18 -33.00 -22.36
N PHE A 550 8.06 -32.55 -23.25
CA PHE A 550 8.66 -33.29 -24.31
C PHE A 550 10.16 -33.43 -24.05
N ASP A 551 10.66 -34.67 -24.15
CA ASP A 551 12.10 -34.90 -24.24
C ASP A 551 12.52 -34.68 -25.71
N VAL A 552 13.38 -33.70 -25.94
CA VAL A 552 13.89 -33.34 -27.28
C VAL A 552 15.32 -33.90 -27.49
N GLY A 553 15.62 -34.98 -26.81
CA GLY A 553 16.87 -35.73 -26.94
C GLY A 553 18.07 -34.94 -26.42
N SER A 554 19.14 -34.84 -27.23
CA SER A 554 20.36 -34.11 -26.86
C SER A 554 20.14 -32.59 -26.63
N TRP A 555 19.02 -32.04 -27.11
CA TRP A 555 18.67 -30.61 -26.90
C TRP A 555 18.12 -30.33 -25.53
N GLY A 556 17.58 -31.36 -24.79
CA GLY A 556 17.06 -31.23 -23.45
C GLY A 556 15.56 -31.48 -23.31
N ARG A 557 14.85 -30.61 -22.58
CA ARG A 557 13.40 -30.70 -22.33
C ARG A 557 12.67 -29.46 -22.83
N LEU A 558 11.49 -29.68 -23.40
CA LEU A 558 10.56 -28.62 -23.83
C LEU A 558 9.20 -28.84 -23.14
N ASN A 559 8.75 -27.90 -22.33
CA ASN A 559 7.36 -27.81 -21.89
C ASN A 559 6.56 -26.95 -22.87
N VAL A 560 5.42 -27.47 -23.31
CA VAL A 560 4.45 -26.72 -24.11
C VAL A 560 3.17 -26.58 -23.30
N ALA A 561 2.74 -25.35 -23.06
CA ALA A 561 1.50 -25.05 -22.39
C ALA A 561 0.63 -24.14 -23.24
N PHE A 562 -0.69 -24.33 -23.15
CA PHE A 562 -1.68 -23.46 -23.76
C PHE A 562 -2.98 -23.52 -22.97
N GLY A 563 -3.80 -22.51 -23.14
CA GLY A 563 -5.07 -22.47 -22.43
C GLY A 563 -5.97 -21.33 -22.86
N GLY A 564 -7.10 -21.26 -22.22
CA GLY A 564 -8.12 -20.24 -22.47
C GLY A 564 -8.81 -19.80 -21.18
N GLU A 565 -9.33 -18.59 -21.19
CA GLU A 565 -10.05 -17.98 -20.09
C GLU A 565 -11.29 -17.26 -20.61
N TYR A 566 -12.40 -17.44 -19.89
CA TYR A 566 -13.56 -16.59 -19.95
C TYR A 566 -13.75 -15.90 -18.60
N ARG A 567 -13.94 -14.59 -18.61
CA ARG A 567 -14.19 -13.83 -17.39
C ARG A 567 -15.34 -12.84 -17.60
N ARG A 568 -16.19 -12.73 -16.57
CA ARG A 568 -17.23 -11.71 -16.47
C ARG A 568 -17.08 -10.99 -15.16
N GLU A 569 -17.02 -9.66 -15.22
CA GLU A 569 -16.92 -8.77 -14.08
C GLU A 569 -18.15 -7.89 -14.00
N THR A 570 -18.61 -7.57 -12.79
CA THR A 570 -19.69 -6.61 -12.54
C THR A 570 -19.30 -5.66 -11.43
N TYR A 571 -19.79 -4.44 -11.50
CA TYR A 571 -19.72 -3.46 -10.45
C TYR A 571 -21.07 -2.75 -10.31
N SER A 572 -21.52 -2.52 -9.08
CA SER A 572 -22.79 -1.86 -8.84
C SER A 572 -22.76 -0.95 -7.63
N ILE A 573 -23.48 0.15 -7.74
CA ILE A 573 -23.77 1.11 -6.67
C ILE A 573 -25.27 1.03 -6.39
N GLY A 574 -25.65 0.93 -5.12
CA GLY A 574 -27.03 0.99 -4.66
C GLY A 574 -27.25 2.22 -3.79
N ALA A 575 -28.36 2.91 -3.98
CA ALA A 575 -28.67 4.15 -3.27
C ALA A 575 -28.87 3.94 -1.76
N GLY A 576 -28.56 4.99 -1.00
CA GLY A 576 -28.83 5.14 0.42
C GLY A 576 -30.29 5.54 0.71
N ILE A 577 -30.57 5.81 1.99
CA ILE A 577 -31.87 6.39 2.38
C ILE A 577 -31.92 7.88 1.99
N PRO A 578 -33.08 8.45 1.69
CA PRO A 578 -33.18 9.85 1.23
C PRO A 578 -32.50 10.86 2.14
N GLN A 579 -32.59 10.68 3.46
CA GLN A 579 -31.98 11.60 4.42
C GLN A 579 -30.44 11.54 4.40
N SER A 580 -29.84 10.48 3.82
CA SER A 580 -28.37 10.40 3.72
C SER A 580 -27.81 11.23 2.57
N TYR A 581 -28.60 11.59 1.55
CA TYR A 581 -28.10 12.29 0.35
C TYR A 581 -28.83 13.59 -0.02
N LEU A 582 -30.02 13.86 0.53
CA LEU A 582 -30.77 15.11 0.25
C LEU A 582 -30.14 16.29 1.00
N ASP A 583 -30.19 17.50 0.42
CA ASP A 583 -29.72 18.76 0.98
C ASP A 583 -28.31 18.67 1.59
N GLY A 584 -27.35 18.17 0.83
CA GLY A 584 -25.95 17.98 1.22
C GLY A 584 -25.69 16.69 1.98
N GLY A 585 -26.73 15.98 2.42
CA GLY A 585 -26.62 14.63 3.01
C GLY A 585 -26.09 14.59 4.44
N ALA A 586 -25.77 13.37 4.89
CA ALA A 586 -25.17 13.13 6.19
C ALA A 586 -23.80 13.82 6.29
N GLN A 587 -23.49 14.35 7.47
CA GLN A 587 -22.17 14.94 7.74
C GLN A 587 -21.14 13.82 7.91
N ALA A 588 -20.05 13.87 7.21
CA ALA A 588 -18.97 12.96 6.90
C ALA A 588 -19.14 12.34 5.53
N TYR A 589 -19.99 11.37 5.35
CA TYR A 589 -20.21 10.71 4.07
C TYR A 589 -21.68 10.78 3.64
N PRO A 590 -22.04 11.68 2.70
CA PRO A 590 -23.36 11.67 2.07
C PRO A 590 -23.60 10.37 1.30
N GLY A 591 -24.76 9.77 1.54
CA GLY A 591 -25.12 8.52 0.87
C GLY A 591 -25.26 8.67 -0.64
N PHE A 592 -25.16 7.56 -1.35
CA PHE A 592 -25.39 7.50 -2.80
C PHE A 592 -26.83 7.88 -3.13
N ALA A 593 -26.96 8.83 -4.05
CA ALA A 593 -28.26 9.20 -4.60
C ALA A 593 -28.77 8.13 -5.60
N PRO A 594 -30.08 8.09 -5.90
CA PRO A 594 -30.60 7.22 -6.97
C PRO A 594 -29.96 7.45 -8.34
N THR A 595 -29.40 8.62 -8.60
CA THR A 595 -28.65 8.97 -9.81
C THR A 595 -27.29 8.28 -9.91
N ASP A 596 -26.69 7.93 -8.76
CA ASP A 596 -25.43 7.19 -8.69
C ASP A 596 -25.67 5.66 -8.84
N ALA A 597 -26.89 5.22 -8.53
CA ALA A 597 -27.24 3.81 -8.51
C ALA A 597 -27.26 3.20 -9.92
N ALA A 598 -26.35 2.29 -10.16
CA ALA A 598 -26.20 1.62 -11.46
C ALA A 598 -25.53 0.25 -11.30
N MET A 599 -25.63 -0.57 -12.35
CA MET A 599 -24.89 -1.84 -12.47
C MET A 599 -24.20 -1.89 -13.82
N HIS A 600 -22.90 -2.10 -13.79
CA HIS A 600 -22.04 -2.21 -14.96
C HIS A 600 -21.45 -3.60 -15.07
N ALA A 601 -21.18 -4.06 -16.30
CA ALA A 601 -20.64 -5.40 -16.52
C ALA A 601 -19.70 -5.41 -17.72
N ARG A 602 -18.64 -6.20 -17.60
CA ARG A 602 -17.63 -6.42 -18.65
C ARG A 602 -17.40 -7.92 -18.84
N LYS A 603 -17.12 -8.32 -20.07
CA LYS A 603 -16.72 -9.69 -20.43
C LYS A 603 -15.33 -9.68 -21.05
N ASN A 604 -14.56 -10.72 -20.77
CA ASN A 604 -13.25 -10.96 -21.36
C ASN A 604 -13.16 -12.40 -21.86
N HIS A 605 -12.54 -12.57 -23.01
CA HIS A 605 -12.15 -13.86 -23.59
C HIS A 605 -10.65 -13.83 -23.86
N ALA A 606 -9.91 -14.81 -23.37
CA ALA A 606 -8.47 -14.85 -23.56
C ALA A 606 -7.99 -16.23 -23.97
N GLY A 607 -6.88 -16.25 -24.73
CA GLY A 607 -6.12 -17.45 -25.05
C GLY A 607 -4.63 -17.20 -24.92
N TYR A 608 -3.86 -18.19 -24.47
CA TYR A 608 -2.42 -18.10 -24.32
C TYR A 608 -1.70 -19.33 -24.81
N VAL A 609 -0.41 -19.13 -25.13
CA VAL A 609 0.58 -20.19 -25.36
C VAL A 609 1.87 -19.86 -24.61
N ASP A 610 2.55 -20.90 -24.11
CA ASP A 610 3.79 -20.79 -23.34
C ASP A 610 4.71 -21.96 -23.71
N PHE A 611 5.98 -21.66 -23.99
CA PHE A 611 7.01 -22.60 -24.33
C PHE A 611 8.21 -22.42 -23.41
N ALA A 612 8.41 -23.35 -22.48
CA ALA A 612 9.55 -23.34 -21.58
C ALA A 612 10.53 -24.46 -21.96
N ALA A 613 11.76 -24.11 -22.29
CA ALA A 613 12.80 -25.06 -22.72
C ALA A 613 13.98 -25.05 -21.75
N THR A 614 14.49 -26.23 -21.41
CA THR A 614 15.79 -26.40 -20.74
C THR A 614 16.74 -27.05 -21.73
N LEU A 615 17.70 -26.26 -22.24
CA LEU A 615 18.60 -26.62 -23.33
C LEU A 615 20.00 -26.90 -22.75
N ALA A 616 20.60 -28.02 -23.19
CA ALA A 616 21.95 -28.44 -22.81
C ALA A 616 22.23 -28.43 -21.29
N GLY A 617 21.20 -28.44 -20.46
CA GLY A 617 21.30 -28.43 -19.00
C GLY A 617 21.65 -27.07 -18.35
N HIS A 618 22.01 -26.07 -19.17
CA HIS A 618 22.52 -24.77 -18.68
C HIS A 618 21.67 -23.57 -19.07
N LEU A 619 20.95 -23.65 -20.19
CA LEU A 619 20.11 -22.56 -20.69
C LEU A 619 18.63 -22.92 -20.50
N ARG A 620 17.93 -22.09 -19.73
CA ARG A 620 16.47 -22.12 -19.65
C ARG A 620 15.90 -20.91 -20.39
N VAL A 621 14.91 -21.14 -21.24
CA VAL A 621 14.22 -20.11 -22.01
C VAL A 621 12.72 -20.32 -21.87
N ASP A 622 11.99 -19.25 -21.60
CA ASP A 622 10.55 -19.22 -21.48
C ASP A 622 9.99 -18.14 -22.41
N VAL A 623 9.07 -18.52 -23.30
CA VAL A 623 8.42 -17.63 -24.27
C VAL A 623 6.92 -17.79 -24.15
N ALA A 624 6.24 -16.75 -23.68
CA ALA A 624 4.80 -16.73 -23.52
C ALA A 624 4.16 -15.64 -24.36
N SER A 625 2.95 -15.89 -24.85
CA SER A 625 2.11 -14.91 -25.51
C SER A 625 0.66 -15.13 -25.14
N ARG A 626 -0.08 -14.03 -24.96
CA ARG A 626 -1.49 -14.04 -24.62
C ARG A 626 -2.23 -12.97 -25.42
N PHE A 627 -3.43 -13.32 -25.88
CA PHE A 627 -4.38 -12.43 -26.53
C PHE A 627 -5.66 -12.37 -25.70
N GLU A 628 -6.20 -11.18 -25.50
CA GLU A 628 -7.45 -10.95 -24.79
C GLU A 628 -8.37 -10.03 -25.59
N HIS A 629 -9.68 -10.28 -25.46
CA HIS A 629 -10.74 -9.44 -26.03
C HIS A 629 -11.73 -9.05 -24.95
N TYR A 630 -11.85 -7.75 -24.72
CA TYR A 630 -12.78 -7.14 -23.76
C TYR A 630 -13.97 -6.51 -24.48
N SER A 631 -15.15 -6.59 -23.84
CA SER A 631 -16.41 -6.10 -24.43
C SER A 631 -16.52 -4.58 -24.50
N ASP A 632 -15.70 -3.84 -23.74
CA ASP A 632 -15.72 -2.38 -23.61
C ASP A 632 -14.60 -1.70 -24.42
N PHE A 633 -13.33 -2.04 -24.23
CA PHE A 633 -12.20 -1.37 -24.88
C PHE A 633 -11.50 -2.22 -25.97
N GLY A 634 -11.97 -3.45 -26.26
CA GLY A 634 -11.49 -4.26 -27.38
C GLY A 634 -10.30 -5.16 -27.04
N ASN A 635 -9.26 -5.13 -27.89
CA ASN A 635 -8.21 -6.15 -27.89
C ASN A 635 -6.94 -5.72 -27.15
N ALA A 636 -6.32 -6.68 -26.46
CA ALA A 636 -4.99 -6.56 -25.88
C ALA A 636 -4.14 -7.79 -26.25
N ALA A 637 -2.87 -7.57 -26.57
CA ALA A 637 -1.91 -8.62 -26.84
C ALA A 637 -0.64 -8.38 -26.02
N VAL A 638 -0.15 -9.42 -25.36
CA VAL A 638 1.03 -9.37 -24.52
C VAL A 638 1.94 -10.55 -24.76
N GLY A 639 3.24 -10.33 -24.55
CA GLY A 639 4.27 -11.34 -24.69
C GLY A 639 5.35 -11.22 -23.62
N LYS A 640 6.07 -12.30 -23.40
CA LYS A 640 7.19 -12.39 -22.46
C LYS A 640 8.26 -13.28 -23.05
N LEU A 641 9.51 -12.87 -22.90
CA LEU A 641 10.70 -13.69 -23.10
C LEU A 641 11.52 -13.62 -21.83
N ALA A 642 11.74 -14.77 -21.18
CA ALA A 642 12.66 -14.91 -20.07
C ALA A 642 13.76 -15.92 -20.43
N ALA A 643 14.97 -15.66 -19.96
CA ALA A 643 16.09 -16.56 -20.16
C ALA A 643 16.96 -16.62 -18.91
N ARG A 644 17.53 -17.79 -18.66
CA ARG A 644 18.49 -18.01 -17.57
C ARG A 644 19.64 -18.86 -18.10
N TRP A 645 20.86 -18.45 -17.76
CA TRP A 645 22.07 -19.20 -18.04
C TRP A 645 22.77 -19.57 -16.73
N ASP A 646 22.92 -20.87 -16.48
CA ASP A 646 23.68 -21.42 -15.36
C ASP A 646 25.15 -21.61 -15.81
N PHE A 647 26.06 -20.76 -15.33
CA PHE A 647 27.50 -20.91 -15.61
C PHE A 647 28.07 -22.11 -14.88
N ASN A 648 27.63 -22.29 -13.64
CA ASN A 648 27.96 -23.41 -12.76
C ASN A 648 26.88 -23.51 -11.65
N PRO A 649 26.90 -24.49 -10.77
CA PRO A 649 25.91 -24.62 -9.67
C PRO A 649 25.88 -23.43 -8.72
N GLU A 650 26.94 -22.61 -8.70
CA GLU A 650 27.14 -21.51 -7.75
C GLU A 650 26.69 -20.15 -8.34
N PHE A 651 26.61 -20.02 -9.69
CA PHE A 651 26.35 -18.74 -10.32
C PHE A 651 25.49 -18.89 -11.58
N ALA A 652 24.43 -18.07 -11.63
CA ALA A 652 23.57 -17.95 -12.81
C ALA A 652 23.20 -16.49 -13.07
N ILE A 653 22.92 -16.18 -14.34
CA ILE A 653 22.33 -14.92 -14.79
C ILE A 653 20.95 -15.22 -15.36
N ARG A 654 19.99 -14.37 -15.08
CA ARG A 654 18.64 -14.40 -15.67
C ARG A 654 18.25 -13.03 -16.23
N GLY A 655 17.31 -13.00 -17.15
CA GLY A 655 16.81 -11.75 -17.70
C GLY A 655 15.47 -11.92 -18.38
N THR A 656 14.66 -10.88 -18.36
CA THR A 656 13.31 -10.90 -18.91
C THR A 656 13.01 -9.61 -19.65
N VAL A 657 12.28 -9.74 -20.75
CA VAL A 657 11.58 -8.64 -21.40
C VAL A 657 10.11 -9.03 -21.57
N SER A 658 9.20 -8.17 -21.14
CA SER A 658 7.78 -8.40 -21.28
C SER A 658 7.02 -7.10 -21.51
N ASN A 659 5.88 -7.19 -22.19
CA ASN A 659 4.88 -6.16 -22.16
C ASN A 659 3.66 -6.63 -21.34
N GLY A 660 2.99 -5.69 -20.73
CA GLY A 660 1.80 -5.93 -19.93
C GLY A 660 0.73 -4.88 -20.18
N PHE A 661 -0.43 -5.10 -19.65
CA PHE A 661 -1.50 -4.11 -19.63
C PHE A 661 -2.36 -4.29 -18.39
N ARG A 662 -3.10 -3.23 -18.04
CA ARG A 662 -4.16 -3.27 -17.03
C ARG A 662 -5.43 -2.67 -17.64
N ALA A 663 -6.51 -3.41 -17.54
CA ALA A 663 -7.84 -2.87 -17.80
C ALA A 663 -8.20 -1.85 -16.70
N PRO A 664 -8.87 -0.74 -17.00
CA PRO A 664 -9.48 0.09 -15.98
C PRO A 664 -10.40 -0.79 -15.13
N THR A 665 -10.43 -0.62 -13.82
CA THR A 665 -11.47 -1.28 -13.01
C THR A 665 -12.82 -0.66 -13.29
N LEU A 666 -13.90 -1.43 -13.17
CA LEU A 666 -15.24 -0.86 -13.29
C LEU A 666 -15.52 0.17 -12.19
N ALA A 667 -14.86 0.06 -11.04
CA ALA A 667 -14.92 1.05 -9.99
C ALA A 667 -14.31 2.39 -10.44
N GLU A 668 -13.09 2.41 -11.00
CA GLU A 668 -12.47 3.64 -11.53
C GLU A 668 -13.30 4.31 -12.63
N GLU A 669 -14.08 3.54 -13.40
CA GLU A 669 -14.89 4.07 -14.51
C GLU A 669 -16.24 4.64 -14.05
N PHE A 670 -16.85 4.07 -12.98
CA PHE A 670 -18.27 4.30 -12.69
C PHE A 670 -18.55 4.75 -11.26
N TYR A 671 -17.56 4.82 -10.40
CA TYR A 671 -17.76 5.30 -9.03
C TYR A 671 -18.09 6.79 -9.01
N SER A 672 -19.13 7.14 -8.27
CA SER A 672 -19.60 8.51 -7.99
C SER A 672 -19.88 8.62 -6.51
N SER A 673 -19.40 9.66 -5.87
CA SER A 673 -19.65 9.94 -4.46
C SER A 673 -19.48 11.43 -4.17
N THR A 674 -19.95 11.85 -2.99
CA THR A 674 -19.63 13.17 -2.41
C THR A 674 -19.02 12.92 -1.03
N THR A 675 -17.93 13.60 -0.71
CA THR A 675 -17.33 13.61 0.63
C THR A 675 -17.48 15.00 1.21
N VAL A 676 -17.88 15.11 2.49
CA VAL A 676 -18.14 16.39 3.15
C VAL A 676 -17.31 16.48 4.42
N THR A 677 -16.41 17.46 4.48
CA THR A 677 -15.75 17.92 5.70
C THR A 677 -16.59 19.04 6.36
N PRO A 678 -16.19 19.61 7.51
CA PRO A 678 -16.90 20.76 8.08
C PRO A 678 -17.09 21.94 7.13
N VAL A 679 -16.19 22.14 6.17
CA VAL A 679 -16.15 23.31 5.30
C VAL A 679 -15.96 22.99 3.80
N THR A 680 -15.73 21.74 3.42
CA THR A 680 -15.55 21.36 2.02
C THR A 680 -16.56 20.31 1.55
N ALA A 681 -16.89 20.31 0.26
CA ALA A 681 -17.61 19.22 -0.40
C ALA A 681 -16.90 18.87 -1.71
N LEU A 682 -16.39 17.65 -1.80
CA LEU A 682 -15.67 17.11 -2.94
C LEU A 682 -16.47 16.00 -3.59
N VAL A 683 -16.68 16.13 -4.91
CA VAL A 683 -17.41 15.14 -5.70
C VAL A 683 -16.44 14.30 -6.53
N GLN A 684 -16.43 13.00 -6.33
CA GLN A 684 -15.78 12.07 -7.24
C GLN A 684 -16.67 11.85 -8.46
N LEU A 685 -16.25 12.32 -9.63
CA LEU A 685 -17.00 12.17 -10.87
C LEU A 685 -16.56 10.94 -11.66
N PRO A 686 -17.51 10.13 -12.17
CA PRO A 686 -17.17 9.12 -13.16
C PRO A 686 -16.60 9.77 -14.42
N PRO A 687 -15.47 9.28 -14.97
CA PRO A 687 -14.81 9.90 -16.13
C PRO A 687 -15.71 10.09 -17.35
N ASN A 688 -16.62 9.15 -17.59
CA ASN A 688 -17.52 9.19 -18.75
C ASN A 688 -18.90 9.82 -18.44
N SER A 689 -19.06 10.45 -17.27
CA SER A 689 -20.31 11.13 -16.87
C SER A 689 -20.56 12.42 -17.68
N ALA A 690 -21.74 13.00 -17.52
CA ALA A 690 -22.06 14.31 -18.06
C ALA A 690 -21.12 15.38 -17.48
N GLY A 691 -20.82 15.31 -16.19
CA GLY A 691 -19.85 16.19 -15.53
C GLY A 691 -18.44 16.04 -16.08
N GLY A 692 -17.92 14.82 -16.21
CA GLY A 692 -16.61 14.56 -16.80
C GLY A 692 -16.46 15.11 -18.23
N LYS A 693 -17.52 15.05 -19.03
CA LYS A 693 -17.53 15.62 -20.38
C LYS A 693 -17.44 17.16 -20.38
N LEU A 694 -18.10 17.82 -19.42
CA LEU A 694 -18.02 19.28 -19.28
C LEU A 694 -16.62 19.76 -18.87
N LEU A 695 -15.82 18.88 -18.25
CA LEU A 695 -14.43 19.16 -17.88
C LEU A 695 -13.41 18.78 -18.98
N GLY A 696 -13.88 18.36 -20.18
CA GLY A 696 -13.01 17.90 -21.26
C GLY A 696 -12.34 16.54 -21.01
N LEU A 697 -12.85 15.75 -20.04
CA LEU A 697 -12.29 14.47 -19.62
C LEU A 697 -13.12 13.26 -20.06
N GLY A 698 -14.30 13.47 -20.64
CA GLY A 698 -15.36 12.50 -20.87
C GLY A 698 -15.13 11.46 -22.00
N THR A 699 -13.91 11.02 -22.25
CA THR A 699 -13.62 9.97 -23.27
C THR A 699 -13.68 8.55 -22.72
N GLY A 700 -13.95 8.38 -21.40
CA GLY A 700 -13.80 7.11 -20.69
C GLY A 700 -12.33 6.73 -20.50
N LEU A 701 -12.09 5.73 -19.65
CA LEU A 701 -10.74 5.24 -19.37
C LEU A 701 -10.27 4.25 -20.44
N GLN A 702 -8.98 4.27 -20.71
CA GLN A 702 -8.30 3.37 -21.62
C GLN A 702 -7.36 2.44 -20.83
N PRO A 703 -7.04 1.24 -21.33
CA PRO A 703 -6.09 0.38 -20.69
C PRO A 703 -4.72 1.04 -20.50
N GLU A 704 -4.14 0.87 -19.34
CA GLU A 704 -2.73 1.13 -19.10
C GLU A 704 -1.87 0.10 -19.84
N LYS A 705 -0.70 0.49 -20.31
CA LYS A 705 0.25 -0.41 -20.96
C LYS A 705 1.60 -0.33 -20.30
N SER A 706 2.27 -1.47 -20.16
CA SER A 706 3.63 -1.52 -19.62
C SER A 706 4.62 -2.21 -20.54
N VAL A 707 5.89 -1.83 -20.40
CA VAL A 707 7.04 -2.57 -20.93
C VAL A 707 8.04 -2.71 -19.80
N ASN A 708 8.40 -3.96 -19.51
CA ASN A 708 9.21 -4.35 -18.37
C ASN A 708 10.50 -5.00 -18.87
N TYR A 709 11.61 -4.65 -18.25
CA TYR A 709 12.94 -5.23 -18.46
C TYR A 709 13.52 -5.62 -17.11
N SER A 710 14.15 -6.78 -17.03
CA SER A 710 14.92 -7.19 -15.85
C SER A 710 16.19 -7.94 -16.20
N VAL A 711 17.17 -7.85 -15.29
CA VAL A 711 18.39 -8.66 -15.27
C VAL A 711 18.67 -9.06 -13.84
N GLY A 712 18.84 -10.35 -13.61
CA GLY A 712 19.07 -10.90 -12.27
C GLY A 712 20.32 -11.77 -12.19
N PHE A 713 20.92 -11.78 -11.00
CA PHE A 713 22.07 -12.60 -10.65
C PHE A 713 21.71 -13.51 -9.49
N VAL A 714 22.02 -14.79 -9.61
CA VAL A 714 21.82 -15.80 -8.58
C VAL A 714 23.17 -16.35 -8.17
N PHE A 715 23.49 -16.28 -6.89
CA PHE A 715 24.79 -16.67 -6.36
C PHE A 715 24.65 -17.54 -5.13
N ARG A 716 25.32 -18.72 -5.16
CA ARG A 716 25.32 -19.75 -4.11
C ARG A 716 26.75 -20.19 -3.79
N PRO A 717 27.60 -19.35 -3.20
CA PRO A 717 29.03 -19.58 -3.09
C PRO A 717 29.38 -20.76 -2.21
N ILE A 718 28.61 -21.03 -1.20
CA ILE A 718 28.71 -22.13 -0.24
C ILE A 718 27.32 -22.56 0.21
N PRO A 719 26.99 -23.86 0.22
CA PRO A 719 25.75 -24.31 0.85
C PRO A 719 25.78 -24.02 2.37
N PRO A 720 24.73 -23.50 2.97
CA PRO A 720 23.41 -23.17 2.43
C PRO A 720 23.19 -21.67 2.08
N MET A 721 24.24 -20.88 1.91
CA MET A 721 24.14 -19.44 1.60
C MET A 721 23.53 -19.21 0.22
N THR A 722 22.54 -18.32 0.15
CA THR A 722 21.91 -17.88 -1.10
C THR A 722 21.87 -16.36 -1.22
N MET A 723 22.05 -15.86 -2.43
CA MET A 723 21.94 -14.43 -2.74
C MET A 723 21.33 -14.24 -4.13
N THR A 724 20.39 -13.32 -4.24
CA THR A 724 19.88 -12.85 -5.55
C THR A 724 19.93 -11.33 -5.62
N LEU A 725 20.21 -10.83 -6.81
CA LEU A 725 20.12 -9.40 -7.12
C LEU A 725 19.39 -9.27 -8.45
N ASP A 726 18.22 -8.64 -8.45
CA ASP A 726 17.38 -8.44 -9.63
C ASP A 726 17.21 -6.95 -9.90
N LEU A 727 17.74 -6.47 -11.01
CA LEU A 727 17.61 -5.09 -11.48
C LEU A 727 16.48 -5.00 -12.48
N TYR A 728 15.66 -3.95 -12.42
CA TYR A 728 14.48 -3.81 -13.27
C TYR A 728 14.21 -2.39 -13.77
N GLN A 729 13.48 -2.31 -14.86
CA GLN A 729 12.83 -1.09 -15.34
C GLN A 729 11.42 -1.40 -15.81
N ILE A 730 10.44 -0.65 -15.31
CA ILE A 730 9.02 -0.74 -15.65
C ILE A 730 8.59 0.60 -16.22
N ASN A 731 8.17 0.62 -17.49
CA ASN A 731 7.58 1.81 -18.09
C ASN A 731 6.07 1.59 -18.18
N VAL A 732 5.28 2.49 -17.59
CA VAL A 732 3.82 2.45 -17.67
C VAL A 732 3.35 3.68 -18.45
N THR A 733 2.57 3.46 -19.50
CA THR A 733 1.96 4.50 -20.33
C THR A 733 0.44 4.51 -20.17
N ASN A 734 -0.17 5.66 -20.32
CA ASN A 734 -1.61 5.86 -20.06
C ASN A 734 -2.01 5.46 -18.64
N ARG A 735 -1.16 5.73 -17.65
CA ARG A 735 -1.46 5.38 -16.26
C ARG A 735 -2.72 6.11 -15.81
N ILE A 736 -3.64 5.37 -15.18
CA ILE A 736 -4.86 5.89 -14.59
C ILE A 736 -4.49 6.45 -13.21
N VAL A 737 -4.80 7.72 -13.03
CA VAL A 737 -4.56 8.47 -11.79
C VAL A 737 -5.71 9.40 -11.51
N GLY A 738 -5.93 9.75 -10.24
CA GLY A 738 -6.85 10.82 -9.88
C GLY A 738 -6.34 12.18 -10.38
N SER A 739 -7.23 13.08 -10.71
CA SER A 739 -6.87 14.49 -10.89
C SER A 739 -6.43 15.09 -9.56
N GLY A 740 -5.78 16.25 -9.61
CA GLY A 740 -5.74 17.15 -8.45
C GLY A 740 -7.15 17.58 -8.06
N GLN A 741 -7.27 18.25 -6.94
CA GLN A 741 -8.52 18.85 -6.50
C GLN A 741 -8.89 20.02 -7.41
N LEU A 742 -9.96 19.86 -8.20
CA LEU A 742 -10.44 20.86 -9.14
C LEU A 742 -11.53 21.69 -8.47
N ILE A 743 -11.19 22.91 -8.04
CA ILE A 743 -12.07 23.78 -7.25
C ILE A 743 -13.14 24.42 -8.13
N GLY A 744 -14.39 24.34 -7.70
CA GLY A 744 -15.56 24.99 -8.33
C GLY A 744 -15.87 26.36 -7.72
N SER A 745 -16.01 26.40 -6.39
CA SER A 745 -16.26 27.62 -5.63
C SER A 745 -15.48 27.59 -4.32
N ALA A 746 -15.10 28.75 -3.80
CA ALA A 746 -14.54 28.92 -2.47
C ALA A 746 -15.14 30.15 -1.82
N HIS A 747 -15.66 30.05 -0.60
CA HIS A 747 -16.28 31.16 0.20
C HIS A 747 -17.32 31.95 -0.58
N GLY A 748 -18.20 31.27 -1.31
CA GLY A 748 -19.23 31.89 -2.14
C GLY A 748 -18.71 32.53 -3.44
N VAL A 749 -17.41 32.46 -3.71
CA VAL A 749 -16.81 32.98 -4.94
C VAL A 749 -16.63 31.83 -5.93
N VAL A 750 -17.18 31.99 -7.14
CA VAL A 750 -17.00 31.01 -8.21
C VAL A 750 -15.57 31.08 -8.76
N ILE A 751 -14.82 30.01 -8.62
CA ILE A 751 -13.45 29.85 -9.12
C ILE A 751 -13.48 29.25 -10.53
N SER A 752 -14.24 28.16 -10.72
CA SER A 752 -14.41 27.50 -12.00
C SER A 752 -15.89 27.23 -12.32
N PRO A 753 -16.50 28.02 -13.24
CA PRO A 753 -17.87 27.75 -13.69
C PRO A 753 -18.05 26.35 -14.28
N ALA A 754 -17.00 25.80 -14.93
CA ALA A 754 -17.04 24.49 -15.55
C ALA A 754 -17.14 23.38 -14.49
N VAL A 755 -16.41 23.50 -13.39
CA VAL A 755 -16.46 22.54 -12.26
C VAL A 755 -17.83 22.57 -11.59
N ASN A 756 -18.39 23.76 -11.29
CA ASN A 756 -19.73 23.90 -10.73
C ASN A 756 -20.81 23.33 -11.67
N ALA A 757 -20.68 23.58 -12.97
CA ALA A 757 -21.58 22.97 -13.96
C ALA A 757 -21.44 21.45 -14.01
N ALA A 758 -20.25 20.90 -13.82
CA ALA A 758 -20.00 19.47 -13.78
C ALA A 758 -20.64 18.81 -12.56
N ILE A 759 -20.53 19.41 -11.36
CA ILE A 759 -21.20 18.95 -10.13
C ILE A 759 -22.72 18.89 -10.35
N THR A 760 -23.29 19.96 -10.86
CA THR A 760 -24.74 20.07 -11.14
C THR A 760 -25.17 19.04 -12.17
N ALA A 761 -24.41 18.86 -13.25
CA ALA A 761 -24.72 17.91 -14.32
C ALA A 761 -24.62 16.45 -13.87
N ASN A 762 -23.84 16.17 -12.83
CA ASN A 762 -23.77 14.83 -12.22
C ASN A 762 -24.95 14.56 -11.27
N GLY A 763 -25.72 15.59 -10.87
CA GLY A 763 -26.91 15.46 -10.05
C GLY A 763 -26.64 15.56 -8.53
N ASN A 764 -25.43 15.97 -8.14
CA ASN A 764 -25.07 16.12 -6.73
C ASN A 764 -25.75 17.36 -6.15
N GLN A 765 -26.27 17.20 -4.93
CA GLN A 765 -26.83 18.28 -4.11
C GLN A 765 -25.86 18.53 -2.97
N LEU A 766 -25.29 19.74 -2.95
CA LEU A 766 -24.32 20.12 -1.92
C LEU A 766 -25.00 20.91 -0.80
N ASP A 767 -24.43 20.79 0.40
CA ASP A 767 -24.86 21.56 1.58
C ASP A 767 -24.84 23.09 1.25
N PRO A 768 -25.95 23.81 1.48
CA PRO A 768 -26.00 25.24 1.20
C PRO A 768 -24.97 26.09 1.98
N ASP A 769 -24.63 25.67 3.20
CA ASP A 769 -23.61 26.35 3.99
C ASP A 769 -22.21 26.17 3.37
N VAL A 770 -21.91 24.97 2.85
CA VAL A 770 -20.66 24.72 2.11
C VAL A 770 -20.62 25.53 0.82
N LEU A 771 -21.74 25.64 0.11
CA LEU A 771 -21.82 26.49 -1.09
C LEU A 771 -21.61 27.98 -0.78
N ALA A 772 -22.07 28.46 0.36
CA ALA A 772 -21.99 29.85 0.74
C ALA A 772 -20.67 30.24 1.42
N PHE A 773 -20.11 29.37 2.23
CA PHE A 773 -19.01 29.68 3.13
C PHE A 773 -17.81 28.73 3.00
N GLY A 774 -17.95 27.62 2.33
CA GLY A 774 -16.93 26.59 2.19
C GLY A 774 -16.35 26.50 0.78
N GLU A 775 -15.71 25.36 0.52
CA GLU A 775 -15.10 25.02 -0.76
C GLU A 775 -15.82 23.86 -1.42
N THR A 776 -16.04 23.96 -2.72
CA THR A 776 -16.59 22.86 -3.54
C THR A 776 -15.62 22.49 -4.64
N GLY A 777 -15.51 21.21 -4.91
CA GLY A 777 -14.61 20.74 -5.96
C GLY A 777 -14.98 19.36 -6.51
N VAL A 778 -14.19 18.93 -7.48
CA VAL A 778 -14.32 17.59 -8.06
C VAL A 778 -12.97 16.92 -8.21
N ASN A 779 -12.98 15.58 -8.12
CA ASN A 779 -11.91 14.70 -8.54
C ASN A 779 -12.40 13.79 -9.66
N VAL A 780 -11.52 13.43 -10.59
CA VAL A 780 -11.84 12.57 -11.74
C VAL A 780 -10.65 11.65 -12.02
N PHE A 781 -10.88 10.36 -12.22
CA PHE A 781 -9.84 9.48 -12.74
C PHE A 781 -9.62 9.71 -14.24
N THR A 782 -8.38 9.71 -14.67
CA THR A 782 -8.02 9.93 -16.08
C THR A 782 -6.74 9.19 -16.47
N ASN A 783 -6.63 8.79 -17.73
CA ASN A 783 -5.37 8.33 -18.32
C ASN A 783 -4.49 9.55 -18.59
N GLY A 784 -3.73 9.96 -17.61
CA GLY A 784 -3.07 11.25 -17.67
C GLY A 784 -1.55 11.22 -17.56
N ILE A 785 -0.96 10.16 -17.06
CA ILE A 785 0.46 10.16 -16.68
C ILE A 785 1.19 8.95 -17.28
N ASN A 786 2.41 9.18 -17.74
CA ASN A 786 3.36 8.12 -18.09
C ASN A 786 4.46 8.07 -17.04
N THR A 787 4.82 6.90 -16.56
CA THR A 787 5.84 6.73 -15.55
C THR A 787 6.91 5.74 -15.98
N ARG A 788 8.10 5.90 -15.42
CA ARG A 788 9.21 4.95 -15.52
C ARG A 788 9.73 4.69 -14.11
N THR A 789 9.59 3.44 -13.65
CA THR A 789 10.16 2.98 -12.38
C THR A 789 11.40 2.16 -12.67
N ARG A 790 12.52 2.48 -12.03
CA ARG A 790 13.78 1.74 -12.05
C ARG A 790 14.14 1.30 -10.67
N GLY A 791 14.71 0.11 -10.55
CA GLY A 791 15.09 -0.35 -9.24
C GLY A 791 15.86 -1.65 -9.24
N GLY A 792 16.05 -2.18 -8.04
CA GLY A 792 16.69 -3.45 -7.81
C GLY A 792 16.28 -4.05 -6.47
N ASP A 793 16.11 -5.35 -6.45
CA ASP A 793 15.79 -6.15 -5.27
C ASP A 793 16.98 -7.06 -4.94
N LEU A 794 17.44 -7.03 -3.71
CA LEU A 794 18.48 -7.89 -3.16
C LEU A 794 17.86 -8.80 -2.11
N THR A 795 18.13 -10.11 -2.22
CA THR A 795 17.88 -11.07 -1.15
C THR A 795 19.17 -11.79 -0.79
N PHE A 796 19.38 -12.01 0.50
CA PHE A 796 20.50 -12.74 1.03
C PHE A 796 20.04 -13.54 2.25
N ASP A 797 20.31 -14.85 2.24
CA ASP A 797 20.02 -15.75 3.35
C ASP A 797 21.27 -16.58 3.67
N PHE A 798 21.59 -16.62 4.96
CA PHE A 798 22.78 -17.31 5.44
C PHE A 798 22.51 -18.01 6.79
N PRO A 799 21.99 -19.23 6.76
CA PRO A 799 21.89 -20.07 7.95
C PRO A 799 23.28 -20.59 8.37
N VAL A 800 23.56 -20.51 9.68
CA VAL A 800 24.86 -20.90 10.26
C VAL A 800 24.63 -21.63 11.57
N ASP A 801 25.28 -22.79 11.72
CA ASP A 801 25.32 -23.53 13.00
C ASP A 801 26.43 -22.99 13.88
N HIS A 802 26.09 -22.61 15.10
CA HIS A 802 27.01 -22.24 16.17
C HIS A 802 26.91 -23.20 17.35
N ALA A 803 27.93 -23.23 18.19
CA ALA A 803 27.93 -24.06 19.39
C ALA A 803 26.79 -23.71 20.37
N PHE A 804 26.23 -22.51 20.29
CA PHE A 804 25.13 -22.01 21.12
C PHE A 804 23.77 -21.99 20.41
N GLY A 805 23.65 -22.62 19.25
CA GLY A 805 22.40 -22.73 18.50
C GLY A 805 22.56 -22.46 17.02
N HIS A 806 21.46 -22.58 16.32
CA HIS A 806 21.35 -22.25 14.90
C HIS A 806 20.97 -20.76 14.71
N MET A 807 21.65 -20.07 13.80
CA MET A 807 21.34 -18.68 13.44
C MET A 807 21.06 -18.59 11.94
N ASN A 808 20.01 -17.89 11.59
CA ASN A 808 19.76 -17.49 10.22
C ASN A 808 19.86 -15.96 10.10
N TYR A 809 20.79 -15.50 9.27
CA TYR A 809 20.94 -14.09 8.91
C TYR A 809 20.30 -13.85 7.56
N SER A 810 19.44 -12.86 7.47
CA SER A 810 18.78 -12.49 6.23
C SER A 810 18.94 -11.00 5.95
N ILE A 811 19.08 -10.66 4.66
CA ILE A 811 19.02 -9.29 4.17
C ILE A 811 18.05 -9.27 3.01
N GLY A 812 17.00 -8.47 3.14
CA GLY A 812 16.14 -8.10 2.05
C GLY A 812 16.30 -6.60 1.78
N ALA A 813 16.54 -6.21 0.55
CA ALA A 813 16.61 -4.78 0.23
C ALA A 813 15.92 -4.52 -1.11
N THR A 814 15.19 -3.43 -1.18
CA THR A 814 14.63 -2.90 -2.42
C THR A 814 15.08 -1.46 -2.61
N TYR A 815 15.38 -1.10 -3.83
CA TYR A 815 15.53 0.28 -4.27
C TYR A 815 14.59 0.49 -5.44
N ASN A 816 13.80 1.57 -5.42
CA ASN A 816 12.99 1.96 -6.56
C ASN A 816 12.96 3.49 -6.72
N ASP A 817 13.00 3.95 -7.96
CA ASP A 817 12.92 5.35 -8.34
C ASP A 817 11.93 5.50 -9.49
N THR A 818 10.84 6.20 -9.22
CA THR A 818 9.78 6.46 -10.21
C THR A 818 9.88 7.88 -10.72
N ALA A 819 9.97 8.02 -12.03
CA ALA A 819 9.98 9.30 -12.74
C ALA A 819 8.77 9.41 -13.65
N ILE A 820 8.13 10.57 -13.66
CA ILE A 820 7.11 10.91 -14.64
C ILE A 820 7.81 11.22 -15.95
N THR A 821 7.42 10.53 -17.04
CA THR A 821 8.03 10.67 -18.36
C THR A 821 7.17 11.46 -19.34
N GLY A 822 5.95 11.76 -18.94
CA GLY A 822 5.00 12.59 -19.69
C GLY A 822 3.67 12.64 -18.96
N PHE A 823 2.90 13.69 -19.21
CA PHE A 823 1.54 13.82 -18.67
C PHE A 823 0.64 14.54 -19.69
N ARG A 824 -0.67 14.33 -19.54
CA ARG A 824 -1.71 14.94 -20.35
C ARG A 824 -1.77 16.44 -20.06
N SER A 825 -1.90 17.27 -21.08
CA SER A 825 -2.18 18.69 -20.91
C SER A 825 -3.56 18.89 -20.27
N THR A 826 -3.67 19.92 -19.45
CA THR A 826 -4.93 20.35 -18.87
C THR A 826 -5.94 20.70 -19.99
N PRO A 827 -7.17 20.15 -19.96
CA PRO A 827 -8.22 20.54 -20.87
C PRO A 827 -8.52 22.05 -20.82
N ALA A 828 -8.88 22.63 -21.96
CA ALA A 828 -9.18 24.06 -22.04
C ALA A 828 -10.37 24.48 -21.18
N GLU A 829 -11.28 23.56 -20.92
CA GLU A 829 -12.48 23.72 -20.09
C GLU A 829 -12.14 24.00 -18.62
N LEU A 830 -10.99 23.54 -18.14
CA LEU A 830 -10.50 23.76 -16.78
C LEU A 830 -9.80 25.13 -16.61
N GLY A 831 -9.58 25.87 -17.72
CA GLY A 831 -8.90 27.17 -17.69
C GLY A 831 -7.48 27.04 -17.11
N SER A 832 -7.22 27.74 -16.00
CA SER A 832 -5.91 27.75 -15.33
C SER A 832 -5.74 26.68 -14.26
N ALA A 833 -6.79 25.94 -13.88
CA ALA A 833 -6.69 24.88 -12.87
C ALA A 833 -5.87 23.71 -13.43
N PRO A 834 -4.76 23.31 -12.80
CA PRO A 834 -3.97 22.19 -13.29
C PRO A 834 -4.76 20.89 -13.16
N LEU A 835 -4.68 20.01 -14.17
CA LEU A 835 -5.30 18.68 -14.09
C LEU A 835 -4.62 17.80 -13.03
N PHE A 836 -3.33 17.95 -12.85
CA PHE A 836 -2.53 17.28 -11.82
C PHE A 836 -1.76 18.33 -11.04
N ASP A 837 -1.77 18.20 -9.75
CA ASP A 837 -1.12 19.11 -8.81
C ASP A 837 0.18 18.55 -8.22
N ALA A 838 0.79 19.27 -7.29
CA ALA A 838 2.04 18.87 -6.66
C ALA A 838 1.87 17.61 -5.78
N THR A 839 0.71 17.45 -5.14
CA THR A 839 0.36 16.27 -4.34
C THR A 839 0.33 15.03 -5.24
N ALA A 840 -0.47 15.04 -6.30
CA ALA A 840 -0.58 13.93 -7.25
C ALA A 840 0.78 13.51 -7.86
N PHE A 841 1.66 14.47 -8.13
CA PHE A 841 3.02 14.16 -8.61
C PHE A 841 3.90 13.56 -7.52
N SER A 842 3.82 14.06 -6.27
CA SER A 842 4.62 13.54 -5.16
C SER A 842 4.21 12.13 -4.76
N ASP A 843 2.92 11.82 -4.78
CA ASP A 843 2.38 10.48 -4.48
C ASP A 843 2.94 9.40 -5.41
N LEU A 844 3.13 9.77 -6.68
CA LEU A 844 3.69 8.87 -7.68
C LEU A 844 5.22 8.74 -7.61
N THR A 845 5.92 9.70 -6.99
CA THR A 845 7.39 9.81 -7.12
C THR A 845 8.14 9.79 -5.80
N THR A 846 7.76 10.60 -4.82
CA THR A 846 8.57 10.83 -3.61
C THR A 846 7.91 10.44 -2.30
N ALA A 847 6.61 10.23 -2.26
CA ALA A 847 5.88 9.84 -1.06
C ALA A 847 6.24 8.41 -0.60
N ASN A 848 6.62 7.52 -1.53
CA ASN A 848 7.17 6.22 -1.17
C ASN A 848 8.68 6.31 -0.91
N PRO A 849 9.23 5.61 0.11
CA PRO A 849 10.67 5.57 0.34
C PRO A 849 11.39 4.95 -0.85
N ARG A 850 12.49 5.59 -1.30
CA ARG A 850 13.28 5.09 -2.44
C ARG A 850 13.94 3.75 -2.17
N TYR A 851 14.22 3.44 -0.91
CA TYR A 851 14.75 2.13 -0.52
C TYR A 851 14.17 1.70 0.81
N VAL A 852 14.04 0.38 0.94
CA VAL A 852 13.74 -0.29 2.21
C VAL A 852 14.73 -1.42 2.37
N VAL A 853 15.36 -1.51 3.54
CA VAL A 853 16.32 -2.58 3.88
C VAL A 853 15.84 -3.29 5.14
N ASN A 854 15.64 -4.60 5.03
CA ASN A 854 15.33 -5.48 6.14
C ASN A 854 16.56 -6.29 6.52
N LEU A 855 17.00 -6.19 7.76
CA LEU A 855 18.08 -6.98 8.33
C LEU A 855 17.49 -7.92 9.37
N GLY A 856 17.46 -9.21 9.05
CA GLY A 856 16.87 -10.25 9.91
C GLY A 856 17.91 -11.09 10.60
N MET A 857 17.66 -11.44 11.86
CA MET A 857 18.41 -12.43 12.63
C MET A 857 17.44 -13.34 13.39
N LEU A 858 17.43 -14.61 13.05
CA LEU A 858 16.70 -15.62 13.77
C LEU A 858 17.70 -16.57 14.47
N TRP A 859 17.71 -16.54 15.80
CA TRP A 859 18.44 -17.52 16.61
C TRP A 859 17.49 -18.57 17.16
N THR A 860 17.88 -19.84 17.09
CA THR A 860 17.14 -20.94 17.69
C THR A 860 18.09 -21.89 18.47
N ALA A 861 17.70 -22.29 19.67
CA ALA A 861 18.44 -23.26 20.47
C ALA A 861 17.51 -24.00 21.42
N GLY A 862 17.50 -25.32 21.34
CA GLY A 862 16.54 -26.13 22.08
C GLY A 862 15.10 -25.71 21.75
N GLY A 863 14.32 -25.34 22.76
CA GLY A 863 12.97 -24.81 22.53
C GLY A 863 12.89 -23.29 22.35
N ALA A 864 13.98 -22.56 22.56
CA ALA A 864 14.00 -21.09 22.51
C ALA A 864 14.25 -20.58 21.09
N ALA A 865 13.60 -19.47 20.74
CA ALA A 865 13.93 -18.69 19.54
C ALA A 865 13.86 -17.19 19.83
N ILE A 866 14.77 -16.46 19.20
CA ILE A 866 14.81 -14.99 19.20
C ILE A 866 14.84 -14.55 17.74
N ASN A 867 13.87 -13.78 17.36
CA ASN A 867 13.80 -13.14 16.04
C ASN A 867 13.94 -11.62 16.21
N VAL A 868 14.89 -11.03 15.52
CA VAL A 868 15.11 -9.58 15.48
C VAL A 868 15.05 -9.15 14.01
N LEU A 869 14.27 -8.16 13.73
CA LEU A 869 14.15 -7.55 12.40
C LEU A 869 14.36 -6.05 12.52
N GLU A 870 15.37 -5.55 11.84
CA GLU A 870 15.63 -4.12 11.68
C GLU A 870 15.21 -3.70 10.28
N LYS A 871 14.27 -2.74 10.19
CA LYS A 871 13.80 -2.16 8.94
C LYS A 871 14.31 -0.75 8.82
N ILE A 872 15.02 -0.48 7.73
CA ILE A 872 15.54 0.85 7.43
C ILE A 872 14.78 1.40 6.23
N TYR A 873 13.95 2.39 6.48
CA TYR A 873 13.23 3.12 5.45
C TYR A 873 14.06 4.30 4.96
N GLY A 874 14.22 4.43 3.64
CA GLY A 874 14.80 5.59 3.00
C GLY A 874 13.96 6.85 3.19
N PRO A 875 14.48 8.02 2.82
CA PRO A 875 13.74 9.25 2.93
C PRO A 875 12.56 9.26 1.96
N SER A 876 11.44 9.82 2.41
CA SER A 876 10.25 10.09 1.60
C SER A 876 9.74 11.50 1.82
N ALA A 877 8.94 12.02 0.90
CA ALA A 877 8.37 13.34 1.03
C ALA A 877 7.14 13.51 0.12
N GLU A 878 6.18 14.24 0.62
CA GLU A 878 4.96 14.60 -0.09
C GLU A 878 4.75 16.11 -0.06
N PHE A 879 4.05 16.62 -1.08
CA PHE A 879 3.52 17.97 -1.09
C PHE A 879 2.04 17.90 -0.73
N GLU A 880 1.71 18.44 0.41
CA GLU A 880 0.34 18.55 0.90
C GLU A 880 -0.16 19.96 0.63
N ASN A 881 -1.42 20.08 0.21
CA ASN A 881 -2.04 21.38 0.02
C ASN A 881 -2.54 21.93 1.37
N ASP A 882 -2.73 23.22 1.46
CA ASP A 882 -3.26 23.87 2.65
C ASP A 882 -4.81 23.82 2.73
N ASN A 883 -5.46 23.08 1.82
CA ASN A 883 -6.92 23.10 1.59
C ASN A 883 -7.45 24.53 1.61
N SER A 884 -6.70 25.47 1.01
CA SER A 884 -6.80 26.83 1.44
C SER A 884 -8.09 27.45 1.03
N ASP A 885 -8.73 27.77 1.95
CA ASP A 885 -9.67 28.83 2.19
C ASP A 885 -9.21 30.19 1.73
N ASN A 886 -8.19 30.29 0.92
CA ASN A 886 -7.82 31.52 0.30
C ASN A 886 -8.95 31.97 -0.62
N PRO A 887 -9.64 33.11 -0.35
CA PRO A 887 -10.74 33.61 -1.17
C PRO A 887 -10.40 33.81 -2.65
N ALA A 888 -9.12 33.78 -3.00
CA ALA A 888 -8.63 33.84 -4.37
C ALA A 888 -8.51 32.47 -5.05
N GLY A 889 -8.83 31.36 -4.33
CA GLY A 889 -8.76 30.00 -4.87
C GLY A 889 -7.34 29.53 -5.20
N HIS A 890 -6.33 30.07 -4.53
CA HIS A 890 -4.93 29.70 -4.72
C HIS A 890 -4.49 28.69 -3.69
N ILE A 891 -4.56 27.41 -4.02
CA ILE A 891 -4.01 26.32 -3.20
C ILE A 891 -2.50 26.50 -3.08
N GLN A 892 -1.99 26.46 -1.86
CA GLN A 892 -0.58 26.44 -1.56
C GLN A 892 -0.15 24.99 -1.21
N TYR A 893 1.07 24.64 -1.61
CA TYR A 893 1.61 23.30 -1.38
C TYR A 893 2.81 23.37 -0.45
N PHE A 894 2.78 22.58 0.60
CA PHE A 894 3.83 22.50 1.61
C PHE A 894 4.47 21.13 1.57
N ARG A 895 5.79 21.09 1.64
CA ARG A 895 6.52 19.83 1.64
C ARG A 895 6.68 19.30 3.05
N THR A 896 6.14 18.13 3.30
CA THR A 896 6.44 17.31 4.47
C THR A 896 7.44 16.22 4.09
N GLY A 897 8.45 15.97 4.93
CA GLY A 897 9.50 14.98 4.66
C GLY A 897 9.74 14.06 5.84
N ILE A 898 9.84 12.76 5.57
CA ILE A 898 10.25 11.74 6.54
C ILE A 898 11.72 11.42 6.28
N PRO A 899 12.63 11.58 7.27
CA PRO A 899 14.04 11.25 7.12
C PRO A 899 14.25 9.72 7.09
N VAL A 900 15.50 9.30 6.86
CA VAL A 900 15.86 7.89 7.03
C VAL A 900 15.51 7.44 8.44
N THR A 901 14.68 6.41 8.53
CA THR A 901 14.16 5.91 9.82
C THR A 901 14.40 4.41 9.92
N ALA A 902 14.90 3.97 11.07
CA ALA A 902 15.13 2.57 11.41
C ALA A 902 14.10 2.12 12.46
N ILE A 903 13.44 1.00 12.19
CA ILE A 903 12.39 0.41 13.03
C ILE A 903 12.82 -1.00 13.42
N THR A 904 12.88 -1.26 14.71
CA THR A 904 13.29 -2.56 15.28
C THR A 904 12.08 -3.35 15.75
N ASP A 905 11.94 -4.57 15.26
CA ASP A 905 10.94 -5.54 15.73
C ASP A 905 11.62 -6.70 16.45
N ILE A 906 10.98 -7.22 17.50
CA ILE A 906 11.51 -8.37 18.27
C ILE A 906 10.40 -9.37 18.59
N ASP A 907 10.69 -10.68 18.43
CA ASP A 907 9.87 -11.79 18.92
C ASP A 907 10.72 -12.75 19.73
N LEU A 908 10.29 -13.04 20.94
CA LEU A 908 10.90 -14.01 21.84
C LEU A 908 9.93 -15.16 21.99
N SER A 909 10.30 -16.36 21.59
CA SER A 909 9.42 -17.51 21.65
C SER A 909 10.07 -18.72 22.31
N TYR A 910 9.22 -19.55 22.92
CA TYR A 910 9.65 -20.80 23.53
C TYR A 910 8.67 -21.93 23.19
N GLN A 911 9.19 -23.03 22.66
CA GLN A 911 8.46 -24.26 22.35
C GLN A 911 8.42 -25.16 23.58
N PHE A 912 7.27 -25.20 24.25
CA PHE A 912 7.01 -26.11 25.36
C PHE A 912 6.53 -27.46 24.79
N ARG A 913 7.36 -28.48 24.77
CA ARG A 913 7.06 -29.78 24.14
C ARG A 913 6.76 -29.59 22.63
N LYS A 914 6.33 -30.64 21.94
CA LYS A 914 6.05 -30.56 20.50
C LYS A 914 4.79 -29.75 20.11
N HIS A 915 3.94 -29.44 21.07
CA HIS A 915 2.56 -28.99 20.81
C HIS A 915 2.26 -27.57 21.23
N LEU A 916 3.09 -26.91 22.02
CA LEU A 916 2.78 -25.56 22.54
C LEU A 916 3.96 -24.62 22.36
N ARG A 917 3.77 -23.53 21.62
CA ARG A 917 4.70 -22.40 21.52
C ARG A 917 4.07 -21.17 22.15
N LEU A 918 4.82 -20.49 23.01
CA LEU A 918 4.46 -19.16 23.53
C LEU A 918 5.44 -18.14 22.99
N SER A 919 4.95 -16.98 22.60
CA SER A 919 5.77 -15.84 22.15
C SER A 919 5.32 -14.55 22.83
N ILE A 920 6.27 -13.67 23.05
CA ILE A 920 6.06 -12.26 23.40
C ILE A 920 6.93 -11.42 22.48
N GLY A 921 6.43 -10.27 22.07
CA GLY A 921 7.19 -9.44 21.16
C GLY A 921 6.68 -8.01 21.08
N ALA A 922 7.37 -7.23 20.28
CA ALA A 922 6.97 -5.88 19.93
C ALA A 922 7.39 -5.56 18.50
N THR A 923 6.54 -4.90 17.77
CA THR A 923 6.90 -4.16 16.55
C THR A 923 7.18 -2.72 16.92
N ASN A 924 8.10 -2.07 16.20
CA ASN A 924 8.55 -0.74 16.54
C ASN A 924 8.90 -0.61 18.04
N LEU A 925 9.81 -1.47 18.49
CA LEU A 925 10.19 -1.65 19.91
C LEU A 925 10.54 -0.31 20.61
N PHE A 926 11.10 0.64 19.88
CA PHE A 926 11.51 1.94 20.42
C PHE A 926 10.44 3.03 20.30
N ASN A 927 9.23 2.68 19.90
CA ASN A 927 8.07 3.57 19.82
C ASN A 927 8.34 4.80 18.94
N HIS A 928 8.96 4.62 17.77
CA HIS A 928 9.22 5.70 16.83
C HIS A 928 7.94 6.18 16.16
N TYR A 929 7.76 7.50 16.11
CA TYR A 929 6.73 8.20 15.33
C TYR A 929 7.36 8.88 14.13
N PRO A 930 6.61 9.12 13.02
CA PRO A 930 7.08 10.00 11.96
C PRO A 930 7.23 11.44 12.48
N PRO A 931 8.02 12.28 11.82
CA PRO A 931 8.02 13.72 12.09
C PRO A 931 6.61 14.30 11.91
N THR A 932 6.30 15.36 12.63
CA THR A 932 5.07 16.10 12.42
C THR A 932 5.05 16.76 11.04
N LEU A 933 3.87 17.06 10.54
CA LEU A 933 3.65 17.83 9.33
C LEU A 933 4.42 19.16 9.33
N ASN A 934 4.59 19.74 8.17
CA ASN A 934 5.21 21.05 8.03
C ASN A 934 4.52 22.09 8.93
N HIS A 935 5.29 22.81 9.74
CA HIS A 935 4.74 23.78 10.72
C HIS A 935 3.90 24.90 10.09
N THR A 936 4.24 25.32 8.87
CA THR A 936 3.45 26.33 8.17
C THR A 936 2.11 25.75 7.73
N LEU A 937 2.11 24.50 7.23
CA LEU A 937 0.88 23.78 6.89
C LEU A 937 -0.03 23.62 8.11
N LEU A 938 0.53 23.18 9.25
CA LEU A 938 -0.23 23.06 10.51
C LEU A 938 -0.81 24.41 10.97
N ALA A 939 -0.07 25.51 10.76
CA ALA A 939 -0.57 26.84 11.06
C ALA A 939 -1.76 27.22 10.15
N HIS A 940 -1.72 26.84 8.86
CA HIS A 940 -2.85 27.05 7.96
C HIS A 940 -4.06 26.20 8.35
N TYR A 941 -3.85 24.93 8.68
CA TYR A 941 -4.93 24.05 9.15
C TYR A 941 -5.60 24.54 10.43
N ASN A 942 -4.87 25.28 11.28
CA ASN A 942 -5.36 25.87 12.52
C ASN A 942 -5.85 27.32 12.36
N ASP A 943 -5.81 27.90 11.17
CA ASP A 943 -6.34 29.25 10.94
C ASP A 943 -7.87 29.23 10.97
N PHE A 944 -8.45 29.88 11.99
CA PHE A 944 -9.90 29.92 12.18
C PHE A 944 -10.67 30.72 11.14
N VAL A 945 -9.99 31.58 10.41
CA VAL A 945 -10.62 32.41 9.39
C VAL A 945 -10.78 31.65 8.09
N TYR A 946 -9.82 30.81 7.79
CA TYR A 946 -9.69 30.14 6.52
C TYR A 946 -9.36 28.63 6.61
N GLY A 947 -9.06 28.09 7.78
CA GLY A 947 -8.71 26.70 7.97
C GLY A 947 -9.91 25.77 8.02
N ASP A 948 -9.87 24.68 7.27
CA ASP A 948 -10.92 23.68 7.30
C ASP A 948 -10.85 22.77 8.54
N ASN A 949 -9.88 23.08 9.41
CA ASN A 949 -9.64 22.40 10.67
C ASN A 949 -9.22 20.94 10.57
N GLN A 950 -8.33 20.66 9.68
CA GLN A 950 -7.54 19.42 9.73
C GLN A 950 -6.36 19.51 10.71
N GLY A 951 -6.33 20.54 11.57
CA GLY A 951 -5.25 20.79 12.51
C GLY A 951 -5.04 19.74 13.59
N VAL A 952 -5.93 18.77 13.69
CA VAL A 952 -5.70 17.58 14.51
C VAL A 952 -4.75 16.57 13.85
N GLN A 953 -4.58 16.63 12.54
CA GLN A 953 -3.60 15.82 11.80
C GLN A 953 -2.19 16.34 12.11
N GLN A 954 -1.43 15.58 12.87
CA GLN A 954 -0.06 15.96 13.20
C GLN A 954 1.00 15.14 12.47
N TYR A 955 0.64 13.97 11.93
CA TYR A 955 1.56 13.07 11.24
C TYR A 955 1.22 12.93 9.78
N PRO A 956 2.23 12.74 8.90
CA PRO A 956 1.99 12.53 7.48
C PRO A 956 1.34 11.17 7.22
N ALA A 957 0.25 11.16 6.44
CA ALA A 957 -0.48 9.95 6.07
C ALA A 957 0.34 8.97 5.22
N PHE A 958 1.37 9.44 4.52
CA PHE A 958 2.25 8.61 3.69
C PHE A 958 3.38 7.90 4.45
N SER A 959 3.35 7.91 5.80
CA SER A 959 4.38 7.24 6.61
C SER A 959 4.48 5.74 6.30
N PRO A 960 5.65 5.23 5.87
CA PRO A 960 5.79 3.82 5.49
C PRO A 960 5.80 2.86 6.69
N PHE A 961 5.83 3.36 7.91
CA PHE A 961 5.78 2.61 9.16
C PHE A 961 4.59 3.01 10.06
N GLY A 962 3.61 3.73 9.48
CA GLY A 962 2.40 4.16 10.16
C GLY A 962 2.60 5.33 11.13
N ILE A 963 1.53 5.63 11.89
CA ILE A 963 1.48 6.74 12.84
C ILE A 963 1.20 6.30 14.28
N ASN A 964 1.02 5.00 14.55
CA ASN A 964 0.60 4.47 15.86
C ASN A 964 1.74 4.22 16.85
N GLY A 965 3.00 4.34 16.39
CA GLY A 965 4.15 4.04 17.25
C GLY A 965 4.37 2.54 17.40
N GLY A 966 4.77 2.10 18.58
CA GLY A 966 5.07 0.70 18.88
C GLY A 966 3.85 -0.10 19.30
N PHE A 967 3.86 -1.40 18.96
CA PHE A 967 2.81 -2.37 19.33
C PHE A 967 3.45 -3.57 20.04
N TYR A 968 2.95 -3.93 21.22
CA TYR A 968 3.38 -5.14 21.96
C TYR A 968 2.33 -6.23 21.91
N TYR A 969 2.77 -7.50 21.97
CA TYR A 969 1.86 -8.62 21.89
C TYR A 969 2.33 -9.84 22.67
N ALA A 970 1.37 -10.69 23.01
CA ALA A 970 1.60 -12.09 23.44
C ALA A 970 0.87 -13.02 22.46
N LYS A 971 1.51 -14.15 22.14
CA LYS A 971 0.99 -15.12 21.18
C LYS A 971 1.11 -16.54 21.73
N VAL A 972 0.08 -17.34 21.48
CA VAL A 972 0.07 -18.77 21.76
C VAL A 972 -0.19 -19.55 20.48
N LEU A 973 0.57 -20.59 20.25
CA LEU A 973 0.36 -21.53 19.14
C LEU A 973 0.34 -22.95 19.71
N PHE A 974 -0.76 -23.65 19.43
CA PHE A 974 -0.91 -25.06 19.77
C PHE A 974 -1.03 -25.86 18.47
N THR A 975 -0.19 -26.88 18.32
CA THR A 975 -0.14 -27.80 17.16
C THR A 975 -0.64 -29.16 17.58
N LEU A 976 -1.61 -29.75 16.83
CA LEU A 976 -2.24 -31.02 17.06
C LEU A 976 -1.39 -32.17 16.49
#